data_ee7069760c742a5abb56be9b02e75f2e
#
_entry.id   ee7069760c742a5abb56be9b02e75f2e
#
_cell.length_a   1.000
_cell.length_b   1.000
_cell.length_c   1.000
_cell.angle_alpha   90.00
_cell.angle_beta   90.00
_cell.angle_gamma   90.00
#
_symmetry.space_group_name_H-M   'P 1'
#
loop_
_entity.id
_entity.type
_entity.pdbx_description
1 polymer ?
#
loop_
_entity_poly.entity_id
_entity_poly.type
_entity_poly.pdbx_seq_one_letter_code
_entity_poly.pdbx_strand_id
1 'polypeptide(L)'
;MAIPMQKVLGSAAIRVLLCSAALVAFAVAPMLAQTRGVVVDQTGLPLPGAHIELRRGDQVIATLDTGQDGAFALPPTEPTDVIDVSLDGFETAHVAPADAQRVVLALAKATATTEVVASVLTSAGASMEHLGSTMTAPLAQRLPTARPRILQSLPLLPAVVRGRDGLLRIGGARPHESSLWIDGFDVTDPVSGTTNIDLPVESVRGMAVLREPVSAAFGDVLGSVASIETTPGGDQFKAGIQGFIPRPRLSRLGLGQIEAFFPRAYVSGHVGIARYFASTEFNFERVPVPGVTGSSGVPNIGTTGITSFGRFDLQPSTRHTITFEGLFAPATTTSSGLSTLRPEGTVPDVDVRDLFGGLTDRLVLTSRDLLTVRVGAMSHQTTLAATGSGDAILTPEGWEQNWFSKVDASGKREVVSVSWERAGVAWFGTHSVSASGSIHHRSMRATLIDQTIRIQDSAGRLVRLIEFGNAGALNPQETYAGAGLRDLWDVSKRLQIDAGLRLDGGGTSETLVAGPRVGLRYSVDAAGRTTVRGSVGRYVGRAPLAAEAFAQFPSRTDTTFDASTGVVMRSVMYRPAIVPLPLPRADAIALEVEHRLTPTLELQAAVRQRFGSKLPTVDVPINGGGAAALEGTGVSHYRELQLSVRKTWMNDSQIFMSYVRSSAVADVNDFGSLFTNFDAPLLEPGGRAPIAADVPHRLRGWATFSLPLRAVVSPAVEWRTGFPYSAQDVFQHYAGEPNSQRFPTYFSADVTAFKTFDLFGRKMDLGMQFFNITSHFNPRDVISVVDSPNYQEFRNSFGVTLAGYMQVRW
;
A
#
# COMPACT_ATOMS: atom_id res chain seq x y z
N MET A 1 -27.81 -13.13 -35.88
CA MET A 1 -29.14 -12.77 -35.38
C MET A 1 -28.96 -11.57 -34.46
N ALA A 2 -29.28 -10.39 -34.91
CA ALA A 2 -28.96 -9.13 -34.23
C ALA A 2 -30.06 -8.82 -33.20
N ILE A 3 -29.66 -8.67 -31.93
CA ILE A 3 -30.54 -8.19 -30.86
C ILE A 3 -30.19 -6.72 -30.62
N PRO A 4 -31.13 -5.79 -30.60
CA PRO A 4 -30.90 -4.37 -30.63
C PRO A 4 -30.43 -3.86 -29.25
N MET A 5 -29.28 -3.22 -29.27
CA MET A 5 -28.53 -2.65 -28.13
C MET A 5 -29.11 -1.31 -27.61
N GLN A 6 -30.36 -1.03 -27.82
CA GLN A 6 -30.94 0.33 -27.58
C GLN A 6 -31.84 0.45 -26.34
N LYS A 7 -32.07 -0.62 -25.57
CA LYS A 7 -33.00 -0.55 -24.41
C LYS A 7 -32.35 -0.66 -23.01
N VAL A 8 -31.02 -0.88 -22.91
CA VAL A 8 -30.35 -1.05 -21.60
C VAL A 8 -29.66 0.21 -21.12
N LEU A 9 -29.36 1.16 -22.00
CA LEU A 9 -28.70 2.45 -21.64
C LEU A 9 -29.64 3.51 -21.05
N GLY A 10 -30.97 3.37 -21.23
CA GLY A 10 -31.94 4.40 -20.82
C GLY A 10 -32.25 4.45 -19.31
N SER A 11 -32.15 3.34 -18.56
CA SER A 11 -32.59 3.31 -17.16
C SER A 11 -31.47 3.54 -16.13
N ALA A 12 -30.24 3.15 -16.46
CA ALA A 12 -29.08 3.35 -15.58
C ALA A 12 -28.57 4.81 -15.63
N ALA A 13 -28.53 5.41 -16.80
CA ALA A 13 -28.14 6.82 -16.97
C ALA A 13 -29.11 7.79 -16.31
N ILE A 14 -30.41 7.50 -16.32
CA ILE A 14 -31.44 8.34 -15.68
C ILE A 14 -31.37 8.19 -14.15
N ARG A 15 -31.04 7.02 -13.60
CA ARG A 15 -30.89 6.83 -12.14
C ARG A 15 -29.62 7.49 -11.61
N VAL A 16 -28.53 7.47 -12.37
CA VAL A 16 -27.28 8.16 -12.00
C VAL A 16 -27.45 9.69 -12.10
N LEU A 17 -28.16 10.19 -13.14
CA LEU A 17 -28.45 11.63 -13.28
C LEU A 17 -29.43 12.15 -12.22
N LEU A 18 -30.42 11.37 -11.82
CA LEU A 18 -31.37 11.75 -10.76
C LEU A 18 -30.69 11.74 -9.36
N CYS A 19 -29.79 10.82 -9.08
CA CYS A 19 -28.98 10.87 -7.86
C CYS A 19 -27.97 12.03 -7.87
N SER A 20 -27.39 12.36 -9.03
CA SER A 20 -26.48 13.49 -9.19
C SER A 20 -27.21 14.84 -9.11
N ALA A 21 -28.41 14.95 -9.67
CA ALA A 21 -29.21 16.16 -9.59
C ALA A 21 -29.81 16.44 -8.20
N ALA A 22 -30.14 15.40 -7.44
CA ALA A 22 -30.56 15.54 -6.03
C ALA A 22 -29.41 15.99 -5.11
N LEU A 23 -28.16 15.64 -5.43
CA LEU A 23 -26.99 16.12 -4.69
C LEU A 23 -26.61 17.58 -5.01
N VAL A 24 -26.90 18.06 -6.23
CA VAL A 24 -26.60 19.43 -6.63
C VAL A 24 -27.68 20.42 -6.17
N ALA A 25 -28.94 19.98 -6.05
CA ALA A 25 -30.06 20.86 -5.62
C ALA A 25 -30.04 21.20 -4.10
N PHE A 26 -29.24 20.51 -3.26
CA PHE A 26 -29.12 20.79 -1.82
C PHE A 26 -28.00 21.77 -1.44
N ALA A 27 -27.23 22.29 -2.41
CA ALA A 27 -26.03 23.10 -2.15
C ALA A 27 -26.27 24.62 -2.15
N VAL A 28 -27.49 25.10 -2.17
CA VAL A 28 -27.79 26.54 -2.09
C VAL A 28 -28.61 26.84 -0.81
N ALA A 29 -27.90 26.86 0.31
CA ALA A 29 -28.40 27.48 1.54
C ALA A 29 -27.76 28.87 1.68
N PRO A 30 -28.47 29.89 2.22
CA PRO A 30 -27.99 31.27 2.30
C PRO A 30 -26.73 31.30 3.23
N MET A 31 -25.66 31.91 2.73
CA MET A 31 -24.44 32.21 3.49
C MET A 31 -24.77 33.24 4.58
N LEU A 32 -24.90 32.79 5.81
CA LEU A 32 -24.75 33.67 6.98
C LEU A 32 -23.27 34.13 7.04
N ALA A 33 -23.04 35.37 7.37
CA ALA A 33 -21.69 35.94 7.47
C ALA A 33 -20.83 35.13 8.46
N GLN A 34 -19.83 34.41 7.93
CA GLN A 34 -18.88 33.60 8.71
C GLN A 34 -17.61 34.40 8.93
N THR A 35 -17.04 34.31 10.11
CA THR A 35 -15.70 34.85 10.37
C THR A 35 -14.67 33.93 9.71
N ARG A 36 -13.87 34.49 8.81
CA ARG A 36 -12.88 33.78 8.00
C ARG A 36 -11.50 34.33 8.24
N GLY A 37 -10.51 33.42 8.26
CA GLY A 37 -9.14 33.82 8.42
C GLY A 37 -8.14 32.78 7.90
N VAL A 38 -6.88 33.14 7.98
CA VAL A 38 -5.74 32.27 7.63
C VAL A 38 -4.76 32.29 8.80
N VAL A 39 -4.32 31.12 9.22
CA VAL A 39 -3.24 30.95 10.20
C VAL A 39 -1.93 30.81 9.45
N VAL A 40 -0.96 31.64 9.79
CA VAL A 40 0.37 31.66 9.15
C VAL A 40 1.47 31.69 10.23
N ASP A 41 2.66 31.26 9.85
CA ASP A 41 3.85 31.46 10.68
C ASP A 41 4.41 32.87 10.59
N GLN A 42 5.48 33.16 11.34
CA GLN A 42 6.18 34.46 11.36
C GLN A 42 6.76 34.85 9.99
N THR A 43 6.95 33.90 9.06
CA THR A 43 7.44 34.15 7.70
C THR A 43 6.30 34.35 6.70
N GLY A 44 5.06 34.20 7.16
CA GLY A 44 3.84 34.34 6.35
C GLY A 44 3.43 33.09 5.62
N LEU A 45 4.04 31.93 5.91
CA LEU A 45 3.64 30.64 5.36
C LEU A 45 2.39 30.12 6.09
N PRO A 46 1.39 29.56 5.34
CA PRO A 46 0.20 29.00 5.94
C PRO A 46 0.51 27.79 6.81
N LEU A 47 -0.18 27.69 7.95
CA LEU A 47 -0.04 26.61 8.92
C LEU A 47 -1.26 25.68 8.84
N PRO A 48 -1.17 24.54 8.14
CA PRO A 48 -2.21 23.54 8.11
C PRO A 48 -2.29 22.75 9.42
N GLY A 49 -3.52 22.38 9.82
CA GLY A 49 -3.75 21.58 11.02
C GLY A 49 -3.63 22.37 12.32
N ALA A 50 -3.60 23.71 12.27
CA ALA A 50 -3.71 24.52 13.46
C ALA A 50 -5.12 24.38 14.06
N HIS A 51 -5.19 24.01 15.33
CA HIS A 51 -6.43 23.81 16.06
C HIS A 51 -7.01 25.17 16.49
N ILE A 52 -8.28 25.39 16.17
CA ILE A 52 -8.97 26.66 16.44
C ILE A 52 -10.18 26.37 17.34
N GLU A 53 -10.23 27.04 18.47
CA GLU A 53 -11.37 27.05 19.37
C GLU A 53 -12.00 28.44 19.42
N LEU A 54 -13.29 28.52 19.10
CA LEU A 54 -14.11 29.71 19.33
C LEU A 54 -14.73 29.62 20.72
N ARG A 55 -14.41 30.58 21.58
CA ARG A 55 -14.91 30.60 22.97
C ARG A 55 -15.76 31.84 23.23
N ARG A 56 -16.84 31.66 23.99
CA ARG A 56 -17.70 32.72 24.53
C ARG A 56 -17.68 32.59 26.05
N GLY A 57 -16.88 33.43 26.70
CA GLY A 57 -16.54 33.24 28.12
C GLY A 57 -15.81 31.91 28.31
N ASP A 58 -16.27 31.07 29.23
CA ASP A 58 -15.68 29.75 29.50
C ASP A 58 -16.23 28.64 28.63
N GLN A 59 -17.17 28.91 27.73
CA GLN A 59 -17.81 27.91 26.89
C GLN A 59 -17.20 27.84 25.48
N VAL A 60 -16.78 26.67 25.03
CA VAL A 60 -16.35 26.43 23.65
C VAL A 60 -17.57 26.32 22.76
N ILE A 61 -17.68 27.24 21.79
CA ILE A 61 -18.80 27.34 20.84
C ILE A 61 -18.54 26.48 19.60
N ALA A 62 -17.30 26.46 19.11
CA ALA A 62 -16.90 25.67 17.94
C ALA A 62 -15.42 25.32 18.02
N THR A 63 -15.07 24.17 17.46
CA THR A 63 -13.68 23.74 17.26
C THR A 63 -13.50 23.28 15.82
N LEU A 64 -12.37 23.61 15.22
CA LEU A 64 -11.97 23.16 13.87
C LEU A 64 -10.46 23.23 13.72
N ASP A 65 -9.93 22.54 12.71
CA ASP A 65 -8.52 22.62 12.35
C ASP A 65 -8.37 23.33 11.02
N THR A 66 -7.27 24.09 10.84
CA THR A 66 -7.00 24.81 9.57
C THR A 66 -6.79 23.84 8.43
N GLY A 67 -7.26 24.23 7.23
CA GLY A 67 -7.00 23.52 5.98
C GLY A 67 -5.52 23.55 5.58
N GLN A 68 -5.17 22.88 4.49
CA GLN A 68 -3.78 22.84 3.99
C GLN A 68 -3.22 24.20 3.57
N ASP A 69 -4.08 25.16 3.33
CA ASP A 69 -3.75 26.55 3.05
C ASP A 69 -3.75 27.45 4.31
N GLY A 70 -3.83 26.84 5.50
CA GLY A 70 -3.95 27.55 6.77
C GLY A 70 -5.30 28.26 6.96
N ALA A 71 -6.25 28.13 6.02
CA ALA A 71 -7.52 28.84 6.10
C ALA A 71 -8.51 28.17 7.06
N PHE A 72 -9.36 29.00 7.68
CA PHE A 72 -10.44 28.54 8.55
C PHE A 72 -11.70 29.39 8.37
N ALA A 73 -12.85 28.81 8.74
CA ALA A 73 -14.13 29.53 8.78
C ALA A 73 -14.90 29.14 10.03
N LEU A 74 -15.20 30.11 10.86
CA LEU A 74 -15.97 29.98 12.08
C LEU A 74 -17.45 30.36 11.86
N PRO A 75 -18.37 29.80 12.66
CA PRO A 75 -19.74 30.28 12.71
C PRO A 75 -19.77 31.77 13.06
N PRO A 76 -20.92 32.45 12.90
CA PRO A 76 -21.04 33.88 13.25
C PRO A 76 -20.55 34.14 14.67
N THR A 77 -19.63 35.11 14.82
CA THR A 77 -18.97 35.45 16.07
C THR A 77 -19.53 36.75 16.64
N GLU A 78 -19.50 36.88 17.95
CA GLU A 78 -19.81 38.12 18.67
C GLU A 78 -18.52 38.90 19.00
N PRO A 79 -18.56 40.21 19.16
CA PRO A 79 -17.35 41.01 19.45
C PRO A 79 -16.62 40.61 20.76
N THR A 80 -17.31 39.94 21.68
CA THR A 80 -16.77 39.46 22.95
C THR A 80 -16.21 38.04 22.90
N ASP A 81 -16.34 37.35 21.75
CA ASP A 81 -15.80 36.00 21.57
C ASP A 81 -14.27 36.06 21.47
N VAL A 82 -13.61 34.97 21.86
CA VAL A 82 -12.17 34.78 21.75
C VAL A 82 -11.91 33.58 20.85
N ILE A 83 -10.97 33.74 19.93
CA ILE A 83 -10.51 32.66 19.06
C ILE A 83 -9.13 32.22 19.54
N ASP A 84 -9.04 31.02 20.07
CA ASP A 84 -7.80 30.40 20.48
C ASP A 84 -7.27 29.55 19.31
N VAL A 85 -6.04 29.86 18.88
CA VAL A 85 -5.39 29.17 17.78
C VAL A 85 -4.11 28.53 18.31
N SER A 86 -4.03 27.22 18.23
CA SER A 86 -2.88 26.44 18.71
C SER A 86 -2.40 25.46 17.64
N LEU A 87 -1.08 25.27 17.59
CA LEU A 87 -0.44 24.27 16.75
C LEU A 87 0.81 23.78 17.50
N ASP A 88 1.05 22.47 17.47
CA ASP A 88 2.25 21.90 18.11
C ASP A 88 3.53 22.58 17.60
N GLY A 89 4.35 23.08 18.50
CA GLY A 89 5.57 23.82 18.17
C GLY A 89 5.40 25.34 18.06
N PHE A 90 4.18 25.86 18.21
CA PHE A 90 3.89 27.30 18.19
C PHE A 90 3.28 27.78 19.52
N GLU A 91 3.47 29.06 19.85
CA GLU A 91 2.75 29.69 20.94
C GLU A 91 1.27 29.83 20.60
N THR A 92 0.38 29.49 21.54
CA THR A 92 -1.06 29.67 21.35
C THR A 92 -1.38 31.15 21.18
N ALA A 93 -2.08 31.49 20.11
CA ALA A 93 -2.56 32.85 19.87
C ALA A 93 -4.00 33.00 20.34
N HIS A 94 -4.30 34.08 21.07
CA HIS A 94 -5.65 34.44 21.48
C HIS A 94 -6.03 35.74 20.72
N VAL A 95 -6.98 35.63 19.80
CA VAL A 95 -7.36 36.73 18.91
C VAL A 95 -8.84 37.05 18.99
N ALA A 96 -9.17 38.35 18.88
CA ALA A 96 -10.56 38.75 18.76
C ALA A 96 -11.09 38.45 17.33
N PRO A 97 -12.41 38.28 17.13
CA PRO A 97 -12.99 38.03 15.82
C PRO A 97 -12.64 39.06 14.74
N ALA A 98 -12.43 40.32 15.16
CA ALA A 98 -12.02 41.42 14.26
C ALA A 98 -10.61 41.23 13.68
N ASP A 99 -9.73 40.55 14.42
CA ASP A 99 -8.33 40.32 14.05
C ASP A 99 -8.11 38.91 13.44
N ALA A 100 -9.16 38.12 13.28
CA ALA A 100 -9.09 36.74 12.84
C ALA A 100 -8.73 36.59 11.36
N GLN A 101 -8.73 37.65 10.55
CA GLN A 101 -8.43 37.55 9.11
C GLN A 101 -7.04 36.98 8.82
N ARG A 102 -6.07 37.26 9.69
CA ARG A 102 -4.70 36.72 9.60
C ARG A 102 -4.12 36.54 10.98
N VAL A 103 -4.09 35.29 11.43
CA VAL A 103 -3.49 34.92 12.71
C VAL A 103 -2.06 34.46 12.47
N VAL A 104 -1.11 35.15 13.13
CA VAL A 104 0.31 34.78 13.06
C VAL A 104 0.66 33.98 14.30
N LEU A 105 1.04 32.71 14.15
CA LEU A 105 1.60 31.94 15.26
C LEU A 105 3.10 32.14 15.34
N ALA A 106 3.55 32.54 16.52
CA ALA A 106 4.98 32.61 16.85
C ALA A 106 5.49 31.21 17.19
N LEU A 107 6.69 30.84 16.74
CA LEU A 107 7.35 29.63 17.22
C LEU A 107 7.47 29.70 18.75
N ALA A 108 7.07 28.65 19.44
CA ALA A 108 7.20 28.55 20.89
C ALA A 108 8.64 28.78 21.29
N LYS A 109 8.85 29.72 22.23
CA LYS A 109 10.18 29.94 22.83
C LYS A 109 10.64 28.61 23.41
N ALA A 110 11.88 28.18 23.09
CA ALA A 110 12.45 26.87 23.42
C ALA A 110 12.60 26.65 24.95
N THR A 111 11.49 26.55 25.65
CA THR A 111 11.36 25.99 27.00
C THR A 111 10.51 24.73 27.00
N ALA A 112 9.90 24.38 25.85
CA ALA A 112 9.20 23.12 25.64
C ALA A 112 9.83 22.44 24.42
N THR A 113 10.20 21.25 24.57
CA THR A 113 10.57 20.21 23.66
C THR A 113 10.13 20.46 22.23
N THR A 114 10.98 21.11 21.44
CA THR A 114 10.79 21.10 19.99
C THR A 114 11.14 19.70 19.55
N GLU A 115 10.13 18.87 19.39
CA GLU A 115 10.27 17.62 18.67
C GLU A 115 10.62 18.01 17.22
N VAL A 116 11.91 18.10 16.92
CA VAL A 116 12.40 18.12 15.54
C VAL A 116 12.24 16.69 15.02
N VAL A 117 11.00 16.23 14.94
CA VAL A 117 10.65 15.09 14.09
C VAL A 117 10.60 15.68 12.69
N ALA A 118 11.68 15.52 11.95
CA ALA A 118 11.60 15.54 10.50
C ALA A 118 10.77 14.31 10.09
N SER A 119 9.46 14.40 10.26
CA SER A 119 8.50 13.41 9.84
C SER A 119 8.52 13.38 8.32
N VAL A 120 8.50 12.21 7.73
CA VAL A 120 8.32 12.05 6.26
C VAL A 120 7.04 12.79 5.83
N LEU A 121 6.03 12.92 6.69
CA LEU A 121 4.79 13.66 6.43
C LEU A 121 4.95 15.19 6.54
N THR A 122 5.81 15.69 7.42
CA THR A 122 6.06 17.15 7.60
C THR A 122 7.19 17.66 6.72
N SER A 123 8.24 16.89 6.49
CA SER A 123 9.22 17.15 5.43
C SER A 123 8.59 17.03 4.05
N ALA A 124 7.49 16.29 3.93
CA ALA A 124 6.68 16.13 2.75
C ALA A 124 6.12 17.49 2.23
N GLY A 125 5.89 18.53 3.00
CA GLY A 125 5.51 19.90 2.56
C GLY A 125 6.66 20.72 1.97
N ALA A 126 7.90 20.42 2.27
CA ALA A 126 9.04 21.27 1.96
C ALA A 126 10.15 20.65 1.12
N SER A 127 10.24 19.30 1.03
CA SER A 127 11.39 18.64 0.40
C SER A 127 11.05 17.97 -0.94
N MET A 128 12.10 17.61 -1.69
CA MET A 128 12.04 16.86 -2.95
C MET A 128 11.44 15.44 -2.81
N GLU A 129 11.20 14.96 -1.59
CA GLU A 129 10.56 13.68 -1.30
C GLU A 129 9.10 13.61 -1.78
N HIS A 130 8.57 14.71 -2.32
CA HIS A 130 7.18 14.90 -2.83
C HIS A 130 6.90 14.40 -4.24
N LEU A 131 7.81 13.69 -4.88
CA LEU A 131 7.45 12.89 -6.05
C LEU A 131 6.54 11.70 -5.66
N GLY A 132 6.02 11.72 -4.43
CA GLY A 132 5.13 10.72 -3.84
C GLY A 132 3.69 11.19 -3.64
N SER A 133 2.89 10.32 -3.06
CA SER A 133 1.52 10.63 -2.64
C SER A 133 1.37 10.33 -1.16
N THR A 134 0.71 11.22 -0.43
CA THR A 134 0.48 11.09 1.01
C THR A 134 -0.99 10.83 1.33
N MET A 135 -1.24 10.11 2.42
CA MET A 135 -2.56 9.89 2.97
C MET A 135 -2.49 9.96 4.50
N THR A 136 -3.27 10.84 5.10
CA THR A 136 -3.39 10.92 6.55
C THR A 136 -4.40 9.88 7.07
N ALA A 137 -4.23 9.43 8.32
CA ALA A 137 -5.15 8.49 8.93
C ALA A 137 -6.60 9.03 9.02
N PRO A 138 -6.86 10.29 9.38
CA PRO A 138 -8.21 10.84 9.37
C PRO A 138 -8.88 10.80 8.00
N LEU A 139 -8.13 11.02 6.91
CA LEU A 139 -8.64 10.90 5.56
C LEU A 139 -8.93 9.44 5.21
N ALA A 140 -8.00 8.53 5.51
CA ALA A 140 -8.18 7.09 5.26
C ALA A 140 -9.41 6.52 5.98
N GLN A 141 -9.71 6.98 7.20
CA GLN A 141 -10.89 6.57 7.97
C GLN A 141 -12.22 7.02 7.35
N ARG A 142 -12.24 8.16 6.64
CA ARG A 142 -13.46 8.68 6.00
C ARG A 142 -13.76 8.01 4.66
N LEU A 143 -12.75 7.51 3.96
CA LEU A 143 -12.88 6.94 2.62
C LEU A 143 -13.40 5.48 2.66
N PRO A 144 -14.12 5.03 1.63
CA PRO A 144 -14.61 3.66 1.57
C PRO A 144 -13.45 2.68 1.38
N THR A 145 -13.16 1.89 2.42
CA THR A 145 -12.18 0.81 2.39
C THR A 145 -12.80 -0.48 2.90
N ALA A 146 -12.49 -1.60 2.28
CA ALA A 146 -13.09 -2.89 2.66
C ALA A 146 -12.73 -3.31 4.09
N ARG A 147 -11.54 -2.94 4.55
CA ARG A 147 -11.05 -3.15 5.92
C ARG A 147 -10.47 -1.83 6.46
N PRO A 148 -10.62 -1.55 7.75
CA PRO A 148 -10.14 -0.31 8.37
C PRO A 148 -8.63 -0.34 8.65
N ARG A 149 -7.83 -0.65 7.66
CA ARG A 149 -6.37 -0.78 7.72
C ARG A 149 -5.70 0.13 6.72
N ILE A 150 -4.51 0.60 7.04
CA ILE A 150 -3.85 1.63 6.24
C ILE A 150 -3.47 1.13 4.83
N LEU A 151 -2.99 -0.09 4.69
CA LEU A 151 -2.63 -0.65 3.37
C LEU A 151 -3.86 -0.84 2.45
N GLN A 152 -5.07 -0.91 3.02
CA GLN A 152 -6.31 -0.99 2.23
C GLN A 152 -6.67 0.35 1.56
N SER A 153 -6.17 1.46 2.09
CA SER A 153 -6.36 2.78 1.49
C SER A 153 -5.32 3.14 0.42
N LEU A 154 -4.20 2.40 0.33
CA LEU A 154 -3.16 2.65 -0.68
C LEU A 154 -3.68 2.66 -2.13
N PRO A 155 -4.59 1.76 -2.57
CA PRO A 155 -5.13 1.81 -3.93
C PRO A 155 -5.98 3.06 -4.24
N LEU A 156 -6.28 3.90 -3.24
CA LEU A 156 -6.92 5.22 -3.46
C LEU A 156 -5.92 6.25 -3.99
N LEU A 157 -4.61 5.98 -3.87
CA LEU A 157 -3.54 6.81 -4.42
C LEU A 157 -3.29 6.48 -5.90
N PRO A 158 -2.82 7.46 -6.70
CA PRO A 158 -2.40 7.21 -8.07
C PRO A 158 -1.32 6.13 -8.15
N ALA A 159 -1.31 5.38 -9.26
CA ALA A 159 -0.31 4.36 -9.56
C ALA A 159 -0.08 3.25 -8.50
N VAL A 160 -0.97 3.13 -7.51
CA VAL A 160 -0.98 1.99 -6.58
C VAL A 160 -2.12 1.05 -6.97
N VAL A 161 -1.78 -0.15 -7.38
CA VAL A 161 -2.74 -1.15 -7.86
C VAL A 161 -2.66 -2.39 -6.98
N ARG A 162 -3.82 -2.91 -6.55
CA ARG A 162 -3.90 -4.24 -5.94
C ARG A 162 -4.17 -5.27 -7.03
N GLY A 163 -3.25 -6.21 -7.20
CA GLY A 163 -3.37 -7.29 -8.16
C GLY A 163 -4.48 -8.29 -7.80
N ARG A 164 -4.73 -9.24 -8.70
CA ARG A 164 -5.67 -10.36 -8.47
C ARG A 164 -5.23 -11.27 -7.32
N ASP A 165 -3.94 -11.37 -7.11
CA ASP A 165 -3.29 -12.07 -5.98
C ASP A 165 -3.41 -11.34 -4.63
N GLY A 166 -4.07 -10.18 -4.59
CA GLY A 166 -4.21 -9.35 -3.40
C GLY A 166 -2.97 -8.51 -3.05
N LEU A 167 -1.84 -8.70 -3.73
CA LEU A 167 -0.60 -7.99 -3.44
C LEU A 167 -0.61 -6.57 -4.04
N LEU A 168 0.06 -5.65 -3.34
CA LEU A 168 0.20 -4.27 -3.79
C LEU A 168 1.34 -4.14 -4.80
N ARG A 169 1.08 -3.34 -5.82
CA ARG A 169 2.07 -2.93 -6.84
C ARG A 169 2.06 -1.43 -6.95
N ILE A 170 3.23 -0.84 -6.80
CA ILE A 170 3.40 0.61 -6.76
C ILE A 170 4.22 1.04 -7.97
N GLY A 171 3.68 1.92 -8.83
CA GLY A 171 4.37 2.43 -10.00
C GLY A 171 4.83 1.31 -10.95
N GLY A 172 3.97 0.31 -11.23
CA GLY A 172 4.28 -0.81 -12.10
C GLY A 172 5.42 -1.72 -11.63
N ALA A 173 5.83 -1.63 -10.35
CA ALA A 173 6.79 -2.55 -9.75
C ALA A 173 6.13 -3.90 -9.45
N ARG A 174 6.92 -4.96 -9.40
CA ARG A 174 6.49 -6.25 -8.85
C ARG A 174 6.36 -6.14 -7.33
N PRO A 175 5.61 -7.01 -6.65
CA PRO A 175 5.42 -6.91 -5.20
C PRO A 175 6.74 -6.87 -4.40
N HIS A 176 7.73 -7.64 -4.80
CA HIS A 176 9.04 -7.73 -4.15
C HIS A 176 10.05 -6.64 -4.56
N GLU A 177 9.68 -5.73 -5.46
CA GLU A 177 10.51 -4.60 -5.88
C GLU A 177 10.23 -3.32 -5.07
N SER A 178 9.20 -3.33 -4.23
CA SER A 178 8.81 -2.21 -3.35
C SER A 178 8.92 -2.60 -1.89
N SER A 179 9.29 -1.67 -1.01
CA SER A 179 9.44 -1.92 0.42
C SER A 179 8.40 -1.19 1.25
N LEU A 180 8.09 -1.76 2.43
CA LEU A 180 7.25 -1.16 3.46
C LEU A 180 8.11 -0.77 4.66
N TRP A 181 8.01 0.49 5.04
CA TRP A 181 8.75 1.04 6.18
C TRP A 181 7.78 1.52 7.26
N ILE A 182 8.08 1.23 8.52
CA ILE A 182 7.37 1.75 9.70
C ILE A 182 8.39 2.53 10.54
N ASP A 183 8.17 3.82 10.75
CA ASP A 183 9.02 4.76 11.52
C ASP A 183 10.53 4.67 11.19
N GLY A 184 10.84 4.34 9.92
CA GLY A 184 12.20 4.22 9.42
C GLY A 184 12.81 2.82 9.52
N PHE A 185 12.03 1.80 9.88
CA PHE A 185 12.41 0.39 9.82
C PHE A 185 11.80 -0.28 8.59
N ASP A 186 12.60 -0.96 7.80
CA ASP A 186 12.13 -1.81 6.73
C ASP A 186 11.51 -3.10 7.32
N VAL A 187 10.19 -3.22 7.18
CA VAL A 187 9.40 -4.37 7.66
C VAL A 187 8.89 -5.26 6.52
N THR A 188 9.50 -5.16 5.35
CA THR A 188 9.23 -6.05 4.21
C THR A 188 9.63 -7.47 4.56
N ASP A 189 8.80 -8.46 4.23
CA ASP A 189 9.10 -9.88 4.47
C ASP A 189 10.42 -10.28 3.80
N PRO A 190 11.42 -10.75 4.54
CA PRO A 190 12.71 -11.11 3.97
C PRO A 190 12.66 -12.37 3.09
N VAL A 191 11.65 -13.24 3.26
CA VAL A 191 11.51 -14.48 2.51
C VAL A 191 11.02 -14.20 1.08
N SER A 192 9.89 -13.52 0.97
CA SER A 192 9.20 -13.28 -0.30
C SER A 192 9.48 -11.89 -0.89
N GLY A 193 9.99 -10.95 -0.11
CA GLY A 193 10.14 -9.55 -0.50
C GLY A 193 8.80 -8.80 -0.59
N THR A 194 7.71 -9.37 -0.09
CA THR A 194 6.38 -8.73 -0.18
C THR A 194 6.04 -7.96 1.09
N THR A 195 5.00 -7.11 0.99
CA THR A 195 4.52 -6.27 2.09
C THR A 195 3.27 -6.92 2.70
N ASN A 196 3.42 -7.56 3.87
CA ASN A 196 2.35 -8.32 4.50
C ASN A 196 1.82 -7.68 5.79
N ILE A 197 2.62 -6.86 6.48
CA ILE A 197 2.23 -6.17 7.71
C ILE A 197 1.24 -5.06 7.40
N ASP A 198 0.07 -5.09 8.04
CA ASP A 198 -0.98 -4.08 7.87
C ASP A 198 -1.49 -3.61 9.24
N LEU A 199 -1.24 -2.34 9.55
CA LEU A 199 -1.58 -1.73 10.84
C LEU A 199 -3.04 -1.25 10.88
N PRO A 200 -3.72 -1.34 12.06
CA PRO A 200 -4.96 -0.62 12.30
C PRO A 200 -4.78 0.87 12.04
N VAL A 201 -5.76 1.51 11.42
CA VAL A 201 -5.65 2.91 11.00
C VAL A 201 -5.41 3.87 12.17
N GLU A 202 -5.84 3.53 13.39
CA GLU A 202 -5.62 4.31 14.61
C GLU A 202 -4.15 4.34 15.05
N SER A 203 -3.39 3.27 14.72
CA SER A 203 -1.96 3.17 15.01
C SER A 203 -1.12 4.04 14.08
N VAL A 204 -1.72 4.63 13.05
CA VAL A 204 -1.04 5.35 12.00
C VAL A 204 -1.39 6.82 12.06
N ARG A 205 -0.39 7.68 12.04
CA ARG A 205 -0.54 9.13 11.85
C ARG A 205 -0.78 9.45 10.38
N GLY A 206 -0.03 8.78 9.51
CA GLY A 206 -0.16 8.92 8.07
C GLY A 206 0.81 8.02 7.33
N MET A 207 0.72 8.07 6.02
CA MET A 207 1.49 7.25 5.12
C MET A 207 1.91 8.04 3.88
N ALA A 208 3.13 7.82 3.44
CA ALA A 208 3.66 8.34 2.19
C ALA A 208 4.05 7.19 1.28
N VAL A 209 3.67 7.29 0.01
CA VAL A 209 4.19 6.43 -1.05
C VAL A 209 5.21 7.23 -1.83
N LEU A 210 6.48 6.93 -1.60
CA LEU A 210 7.61 7.57 -2.26
C LEU A 210 7.96 6.76 -3.50
N ARG A 211 7.76 7.36 -4.65
CA ARG A 211 8.20 6.80 -5.92
C ARG A 211 9.51 7.48 -6.30
N GLU A 212 10.52 6.71 -6.67
CA GLU A 212 11.85 7.22 -6.97
C GLU A 212 12.41 8.14 -5.85
N PRO A 213 12.52 7.65 -4.59
CA PRO A 213 12.97 8.48 -3.46
C PRO A 213 14.40 9.00 -3.69
N VAL A 214 14.59 10.32 -3.66
CA VAL A 214 15.91 10.93 -3.85
C VAL A 214 16.81 10.71 -2.63
N SER A 215 16.22 10.59 -1.44
CA SER A 215 17.00 10.39 -0.21
C SER A 215 17.86 9.11 -0.28
N ALA A 216 19.16 9.28 -0.01
CA ALA A 216 20.13 8.20 0.08
C ALA A 216 19.96 7.32 1.34
N ALA A 217 19.08 7.68 2.28
CA ALA A 217 18.73 6.86 3.43
C ALA A 217 17.97 5.58 3.04
N PHE A 218 17.15 5.64 1.96
CA PHE A 218 16.43 4.47 1.48
C PHE A 218 17.33 3.54 0.67
N GLY A 219 17.57 2.34 1.20
CA GLY A 219 18.28 1.24 0.54
C GLY A 219 17.38 0.05 0.32
N ASP A 220 17.89 -0.95 -0.40
CA ASP A 220 17.17 -2.19 -0.73
C ASP A 220 15.82 -1.93 -1.43
N VAL A 221 15.80 -1.03 -2.40
CA VAL A 221 14.60 -0.57 -3.11
C VAL A 221 14.86 -0.48 -4.59
N LEU A 222 14.02 -1.11 -5.41
CA LEU A 222 14.05 -1.01 -6.88
C LEU A 222 12.92 -0.14 -7.43
N GLY A 223 11.76 -0.15 -6.76
CA GLY A 223 10.54 0.53 -7.21
C GLY A 223 10.19 1.72 -6.35
N SER A 224 9.52 1.45 -5.26
CA SER A 224 8.91 2.48 -4.41
C SER A 224 8.99 2.10 -2.94
N VAL A 225 8.87 3.10 -2.08
CA VAL A 225 8.77 2.91 -0.62
C VAL A 225 7.38 3.34 -0.17
N ALA A 226 6.67 2.47 0.53
CA ALA A 226 5.52 2.85 1.33
C ALA A 226 6.03 3.10 2.76
N SER A 227 6.03 4.35 3.20
CA SER A 227 6.49 4.74 4.54
C SER A 227 5.31 5.09 5.42
N ILE A 228 5.18 4.39 6.54
CA ILE A 228 4.14 4.60 7.55
C ILE A 228 4.77 5.31 8.74
N GLU A 229 4.11 6.38 9.20
CA GLU A 229 4.38 7.00 10.48
C GLU A 229 3.33 6.57 11.50
N THR A 230 3.79 6.09 12.65
CA THR A 230 2.87 5.64 13.70
C THR A 230 2.42 6.79 14.59
N THR A 231 1.29 6.58 15.26
CA THR A 231 0.71 7.55 16.19
C THR A 231 1.53 7.60 17.48
N PRO A 232 2.10 8.74 17.86
CA PRO A 232 2.79 8.88 19.14
C PRO A 232 1.81 8.93 20.32
N GLY A 233 2.33 8.75 21.52
CA GLY A 233 1.57 9.00 22.75
C GLY A 233 1.21 10.47 22.93
N GLY A 234 0.00 10.73 23.43
CA GLY A 234 -0.50 12.09 23.69
C GLY A 234 -0.18 12.58 25.10
N ASP A 235 -0.28 13.91 25.32
CA ASP A 235 -0.13 14.54 26.64
C ASP A 235 -1.39 14.35 27.52
N GLN A 236 -2.52 14.02 26.91
CA GLN A 236 -3.77 13.74 27.61
C GLN A 236 -4.18 12.30 27.36
N PHE A 237 -4.86 11.71 28.36
CA PHE A 237 -5.45 10.39 28.17
C PHE A 237 -6.53 10.45 27.10
N LYS A 238 -6.39 9.61 26.08
CA LYS A 238 -7.39 9.37 25.03
C LYS A 238 -7.60 7.87 24.87
N ALA A 239 -8.84 7.49 24.68
CA ALA A 239 -9.18 6.13 24.35
C ALA A 239 -10.26 6.10 23.27
N GLY A 240 -10.39 5.00 22.56
CA GLY A 240 -11.46 4.86 21.59
C GLY A 240 -11.72 3.40 21.26
N ILE A 241 -12.96 3.13 20.85
CA ILE A 241 -13.40 1.85 20.34
C ILE A 241 -14.09 2.03 18.99
N GLN A 242 -13.88 1.09 18.09
CA GLN A 242 -14.42 1.15 16.74
C GLN A 242 -14.76 -0.25 16.22
N GLY A 243 -15.56 -0.30 15.13
CA GLY A 243 -15.79 -1.54 14.40
C GLY A 243 -16.66 -2.57 15.14
N PHE A 244 -17.44 -2.17 16.14
CA PHE A 244 -18.31 -3.05 16.93
C PHE A 244 -19.65 -3.38 16.25
N ILE A 245 -19.92 -2.82 15.07
CA ILE A 245 -21.05 -3.25 14.24
C ILE A 245 -20.54 -4.29 13.25
N PRO A 246 -20.96 -5.56 13.41
CA PRO A 246 -20.59 -6.59 12.45
C PRO A 246 -21.25 -6.31 11.09
N ARG A 247 -20.57 -6.68 10.01
CA ARG A 247 -21.13 -6.66 8.67
C ARG A 247 -21.94 -7.95 8.45
N PRO A 248 -23.28 -7.86 8.32
CA PRO A 248 -24.08 -9.01 8.02
C PRO A 248 -24.02 -9.34 6.52
N ARG A 249 -24.14 -10.62 6.18
CA ARG A 249 -24.38 -11.04 4.81
C ARG A 249 -25.86 -10.88 4.51
N LEU A 250 -26.18 -9.99 3.58
CA LEU A 250 -27.51 -9.87 3.02
C LEU A 250 -27.67 -10.87 1.89
N SER A 251 -28.48 -11.90 2.08
CA SER A 251 -28.88 -12.82 1.01
C SER A 251 -30.34 -12.57 0.63
N ARG A 252 -30.75 -13.05 -0.56
CA ARG A 252 -32.17 -12.99 -0.99
C ARG A 252 -33.11 -13.73 -0.03
N LEU A 253 -32.58 -14.56 0.84
CA LEU A 253 -33.30 -15.39 1.82
C LEU A 253 -33.28 -14.80 3.25
N GLY A 254 -32.77 -13.55 3.44
CA GLY A 254 -32.74 -12.86 4.73
C GLY A 254 -31.36 -12.64 5.32
N LEU A 255 -31.29 -12.12 6.56
CA LEU A 255 -30.06 -11.91 7.33
C LEU A 255 -29.54 -13.27 7.83
N GLY A 256 -28.48 -13.79 7.19
CA GLY A 256 -28.01 -15.15 7.47
C GLY A 256 -26.80 -15.23 8.41
N GLN A 257 -25.68 -14.58 8.09
CA GLN A 257 -24.40 -14.78 8.79
C GLN A 257 -23.63 -13.47 8.90
N ILE A 258 -22.74 -13.38 9.90
CA ILE A 258 -21.76 -12.31 10.00
C ILE A 258 -20.69 -12.58 8.94
N GLU A 259 -20.53 -11.64 8.01
CA GLU A 259 -19.49 -11.69 6.96
C GLU A 259 -18.17 -11.13 7.45
N ALA A 260 -18.21 -10.04 8.24
CA ALA A 260 -16.99 -9.46 8.79
C ALA A 260 -17.25 -8.76 10.13
N PHE A 261 -16.26 -8.74 11.01
CA PHE A 261 -16.28 -8.08 12.28
C PHE A 261 -14.85 -7.66 12.66
N PHE A 262 -14.64 -6.34 12.81
CA PHE A 262 -13.33 -5.74 13.07
C PHE A 262 -13.35 -4.84 14.30
N PRO A 263 -13.67 -5.38 15.51
CA PRO A 263 -13.62 -4.59 16.73
C PRO A 263 -12.17 -4.21 17.04
N ARG A 264 -11.94 -2.96 17.34
CA ARG A 264 -10.65 -2.43 17.71
C ARG A 264 -10.76 -1.39 18.79
N ALA A 265 -9.71 -1.31 19.59
CA ALA A 265 -9.58 -0.37 20.68
C ALA A 265 -8.19 0.24 20.68
N TYR A 266 -8.11 1.47 21.17
CA TYR A 266 -6.80 2.11 21.40
C TYR A 266 -6.83 2.93 22.69
N VAL A 267 -5.65 3.12 23.27
CA VAL A 267 -5.38 4.01 24.39
C VAL A 267 -4.12 4.82 24.11
N SER A 268 -4.12 6.06 24.56
CA SER A 268 -2.98 6.99 24.42
C SER A 268 -2.91 7.89 25.64
N GLY A 269 -1.73 8.31 26.05
CA GLY A 269 -1.54 9.21 27.16
C GLY A 269 -0.09 9.33 27.56
N HIS A 270 0.14 9.89 28.78
CA HIS A 270 1.48 9.95 29.36
C HIS A 270 1.49 9.47 30.81
N VAL A 271 2.66 9.01 31.26
CA VAL A 271 2.98 8.69 32.64
C VAL A 271 4.39 9.20 32.94
N GLY A 272 4.51 10.26 33.72
CA GLY A 272 5.78 10.91 33.97
C GLY A 272 6.42 11.44 32.68
N ILE A 273 7.65 10.99 32.38
CA ILE A 273 8.39 11.36 31.15
C ILE A 273 8.07 10.48 29.93
N ALA A 274 7.23 9.47 30.12
CA ALA A 274 6.89 8.51 29.08
C ALA A 274 5.50 8.85 28.48
N ARG A 275 5.42 8.96 27.17
CA ARG A 275 4.18 8.96 26.40
C ARG A 275 3.94 7.58 25.83
N TYR A 276 2.69 7.14 25.78
CA TYR A 276 2.36 5.82 25.28
C TYR A 276 1.18 5.86 24.33
N PHE A 277 1.21 4.96 23.36
CA PHE A 277 0.11 4.61 22.51
C PHE A 277 0.03 3.08 22.41
N ALA A 278 -1.16 2.51 22.53
CA ALA A 278 -1.39 1.10 22.28
C ALA A 278 -2.73 0.89 21.58
N SER A 279 -2.76 -0.04 20.64
CA SER A 279 -3.98 -0.41 19.93
C SER A 279 -4.04 -1.92 19.71
N THR A 280 -5.25 -2.44 19.61
CA THR A 280 -5.50 -3.84 19.23
C THR A 280 -6.74 -3.92 18.35
N GLU A 281 -6.70 -4.80 17.35
CA GLU A 281 -7.81 -5.13 16.46
C GLU A 281 -7.97 -6.64 16.42
N PHE A 282 -9.20 -7.11 16.60
CA PHE A 282 -9.59 -8.46 16.22
C PHE A 282 -10.13 -8.43 14.79
N ASN A 283 -9.67 -9.35 13.96
CA ASN A 283 -10.07 -9.48 12.57
C ASN A 283 -10.83 -10.79 12.37
N PHE A 284 -12.08 -10.71 11.98
CA PHE A 284 -12.88 -11.83 11.54
C PHE A 284 -13.56 -11.47 10.24
N GLU A 285 -13.28 -12.26 9.19
CA GLU A 285 -13.90 -12.04 7.88
C GLU A 285 -14.18 -13.38 7.17
N ARG A 286 -15.32 -13.44 6.49
CA ARG A 286 -15.73 -14.53 5.61
C ARG A 286 -16.17 -13.98 4.27
N VAL A 287 -15.28 -14.05 3.28
CA VAL A 287 -15.56 -13.58 1.91
C VAL A 287 -16.19 -14.73 1.13
N PRO A 288 -17.49 -14.68 0.80
CA PRO A 288 -18.13 -15.72 -0.02
C PRO A 288 -17.57 -15.68 -1.44
N VAL A 289 -17.43 -16.84 -2.06
CA VAL A 289 -16.98 -16.94 -3.45
C VAL A 289 -18.16 -17.39 -4.33
N PRO A 290 -18.76 -16.48 -5.12
CA PRO A 290 -19.88 -16.81 -5.99
C PRO A 290 -19.48 -17.81 -7.09
N GLY A 291 -20.38 -18.75 -7.40
CA GLY A 291 -20.18 -19.74 -8.47
C GLY A 291 -19.37 -20.98 -8.08
N VAL A 292 -18.91 -21.07 -6.82
CA VAL A 292 -18.32 -22.29 -6.28
C VAL A 292 -19.41 -23.11 -5.59
N THR A 293 -19.51 -24.39 -5.93
CA THR A 293 -20.40 -25.34 -5.26
C THR A 293 -19.69 -25.93 -4.05
N GLY A 294 -20.30 -25.89 -2.89
CA GLY A 294 -19.78 -26.47 -1.65
C GLY A 294 -20.77 -27.46 -1.03
N SER A 295 -20.27 -28.32 -0.17
CA SER A 295 -21.05 -29.36 0.51
C SER A 295 -22.03 -28.81 1.56
N SER A 296 -21.86 -27.58 2.06
CA SER A 296 -22.62 -27.02 3.18
C SER A 296 -22.94 -25.52 3.05
N GLY A 297 -23.28 -25.06 1.84
CA GLY A 297 -23.63 -23.66 1.57
C GLY A 297 -22.70 -22.96 0.59
N VAL A 298 -22.64 -21.61 0.63
CA VAL A 298 -21.72 -20.85 -0.23
C VAL A 298 -20.31 -20.90 0.37
N PRO A 299 -19.33 -21.53 -0.33
CA PRO A 299 -17.95 -21.54 0.13
C PRO A 299 -17.39 -20.14 0.33
N ASN A 300 -16.48 -20.00 1.29
CA ASN A 300 -15.92 -18.71 1.64
C ASN A 300 -14.45 -18.81 2.02
N ILE A 301 -13.72 -17.71 1.80
CA ILE A 301 -12.39 -17.50 2.35
C ILE A 301 -12.60 -16.92 3.75
N GLY A 302 -12.17 -17.66 4.79
CA GLY A 302 -12.26 -17.25 6.18
C GLY A 302 -10.93 -16.63 6.64
N THR A 303 -10.95 -15.48 7.30
CA THR A 303 -9.75 -14.93 7.95
C THR A 303 -10.08 -14.60 9.40
N THR A 304 -9.24 -15.06 10.33
CA THR A 304 -9.33 -14.73 11.75
C THR A 304 -7.94 -14.34 12.25
N GLY A 305 -7.83 -13.25 13.01
CA GLY A 305 -6.54 -12.81 13.51
C GLY A 305 -6.65 -11.69 14.54
N ILE A 306 -5.51 -11.34 15.12
CA ILE A 306 -5.35 -10.20 16.02
C ILE A 306 -4.16 -9.37 15.51
N THR A 307 -4.30 -8.04 15.56
CA THR A 307 -3.18 -7.13 15.33
C THR A 307 -3.07 -6.21 16.52
N SER A 308 -1.95 -6.25 17.22
CA SER A 308 -1.66 -5.39 18.37
C SER A 308 -0.41 -4.58 18.10
N PHE A 309 -0.46 -3.29 18.35
CA PHE A 309 0.64 -2.36 18.18
C PHE A 309 0.81 -1.53 19.46
N GLY A 310 2.07 -1.31 19.87
CA GLY A 310 2.41 -0.45 21.00
C GLY A 310 3.59 0.45 20.69
N ARG A 311 3.54 1.68 21.20
CA ARG A 311 4.62 2.66 21.11
C ARG A 311 4.78 3.37 22.45
N PHE A 312 6.05 3.57 22.87
CA PHE A 312 6.44 4.29 24.06
C PHE A 312 7.54 5.28 23.70
N ASP A 313 7.28 6.55 23.92
CA ASP A 313 8.23 7.64 23.70
C ASP A 313 8.70 8.15 25.06
N LEU A 314 9.97 7.93 25.38
CA LEU A 314 10.62 8.43 26.58
C LEU A 314 11.40 9.69 26.25
N GLN A 315 11.25 10.72 27.08
CA GLN A 315 11.95 11.98 26.90
C GLN A 315 12.76 12.33 28.16
N PRO A 316 13.98 11.72 28.31
CA PRO A 316 14.84 11.96 29.47
C PRO A 316 15.31 13.42 29.56
N SER A 317 15.41 14.14 28.45
CA SER A 317 15.74 15.54 28.36
C SER A 317 15.13 16.21 27.12
N THR A 318 15.16 17.52 27.03
CA THR A 318 14.73 18.29 25.85
C THR A 318 15.53 17.99 24.58
N ARG A 319 16.68 17.33 24.70
CA ARG A 319 17.56 16.96 23.57
C ARG A 319 17.59 15.49 23.28
N HIS A 320 16.89 14.66 24.06
CA HIS A 320 17.01 13.21 23.98
C HIS A 320 15.64 12.56 24.00
N THR A 321 15.32 11.81 22.95
CA THR A 321 14.07 11.05 22.81
C THR A 321 14.38 9.61 22.45
N ILE A 322 13.86 8.67 23.23
CA ILE A 322 13.98 7.24 23.00
C ILE A 322 12.59 6.69 22.70
N THR A 323 12.40 6.08 21.54
CA THR A 323 11.13 5.47 21.13
C THR A 323 11.28 3.96 21.09
N PHE A 324 10.37 3.25 21.76
CA PHE A 324 10.18 1.79 21.65
C PHE A 324 8.88 1.55 20.92
N GLU A 325 8.89 0.62 19.98
CA GLU A 325 7.69 0.21 19.26
C GLU A 325 7.66 -1.30 19.03
N GLY A 326 6.47 -1.85 18.95
CA GLY A 326 6.28 -3.27 18.75
C GLY A 326 4.96 -3.60 18.10
N LEU A 327 4.97 -4.66 17.27
CA LEU A 327 3.82 -5.20 16.58
C LEU A 327 3.76 -6.72 16.79
N PHE A 328 2.54 -7.21 17.02
CA PHE A 328 2.23 -8.64 17.03
C PHE A 328 0.95 -8.87 16.22
N ALA A 329 1.03 -9.69 15.16
CA ALA A 329 -0.06 -9.87 14.21
C ALA A 329 -0.18 -11.34 13.71
N PRO A 330 -0.73 -12.27 14.53
CA PRO A 330 -1.09 -13.60 14.07
C PRO A 330 -2.42 -13.57 13.30
N ALA A 331 -2.50 -14.36 12.22
CA ALA A 331 -3.73 -14.55 11.45
C ALA A 331 -3.76 -15.94 10.82
N THR A 332 -4.96 -16.54 10.78
CA THR A 332 -5.27 -17.77 10.06
C THR A 332 -6.24 -17.43 8.93
N THR A 333 -5.94 -17.90 7.73
CA THR A 333 -6.84 -17.80 6.57
C THR A 333 -7.19 -19.21 6.10
N THR A 334 -8.46 -19.59 6.23
CA THR A 334 -8.97 -20.85 5.70
C THR A 334 -9.37 -20.71 4.24
N SER A 335 -9.19 -21.77 3.45
CA SER A 335 -9.47 -21.82 2.02
C SER A 335 -8.83 -20.65 1.24
N SER A 336 -7.55 -20.40 1.49
CA SER A 336 -6.81 -19.30 0.87
C SER A 336 -6.68 -19.50 -0.63
N GLY A 337 -7.14 -18.51 -1.42
CA GLY A 337 -7.15 -18.60 -2.89
C GLY A 337 -8.37 -19.31 -3.48
N LEU A 338 -9.41 -19.60 -2.67
CA LEU A 338 -10.67 -20.16 -3.15
C LEU A 338 -11.25 -19.34 -4.30
N SER A 339 -11.58 -20.00 -5.38
CA SER A 339 -12.14 -19.39 -6.58
C SER A 339 -12.99 -20.40 -7.36
N THR A 340 -13.62 -19.99 -8.46
CA THR A 340 -14.37 -20.92 -9.33
C THR A 340 -13.47 -21.91 -10.05
N LEU A 341 -12.17 -21.60 -10.17
CA LEU A 341 -11.14 -22.48 -10.73
C LEU A 341 -10.40 -23.29 -9.66
N ARG A 342 -10.63 -22.99 -8.39
CA ARG A 342 -10.02 -23.61 -7.22
C ARG A 342 -11.08 -23.82 -6.14
N PRO A 343 -11.88 -24.88 -6.23
CA PRO A 343 -12.92 -25.18 -5.25
C PRO A 343 -12.36 -25.63 -3.89
N GLU A 344 -13.23 -25.82 -2.91
CA GLU A 344 -12.85 -26.35 -1.60
C GLU A 344 -12.07 -27.66 -1.74
N GLY A 345 -11.08 -27.87 -0.87
CA GLY A 345 -10.15 -29.01 -0.93
C GLY A 345 -8.96 -28.81 -1.87
N THR A 346 -9.05 -27.91 -2.85
CA THR A 346 -7.93 -27.64 -3.79
C THR A 346 -7.12 -26.39 -3.42
N VAL A 347 -7.37 -25.81 -2.27
CA VAL A 347 -6.70 -24.60 -1.75
C VAL A 347 -6.16 -24.86 -0.35
N PRO A 348 -5.07 -24.21 0.04
CA PRO A 348 -4.50 -24.38 1.39
C PRO A 348 -5.21 -23.53 2.44
N ASP A 349 -5.07 -23.95 3.69
CA ASP A 349 -5.16 -23.05 4.83
C ASP A 349 -3.79 -22.40 5.06
N VAL A 350 -3.80 -21.14 5.46
CA VAL A 350 -2.59 -20.34 5.65
C VAL A 350 -2.57 -19.72 7.04
N ASP A 351 -1.55 -20.03 7.82
CA ASP A 351 -1.24 -19.39 9.09
C ASP A 351 -0.08 -18.42 8.90
N VAL A 352 -0.26 -17.19 9.36
CA VAL A 352 0.77 -16.12 9.33
C VAL A 352 0.98 -15.60 10.74
N ARG A 353 2.22 -15.30 11.07
CA ARG A 353 2.58 -14.60 12.31
C ARG A 353 3.66 -13.57 12.02
N ASP A 354 3.30 -12.30 12.20
CA ASP A 354 4.23 -11.19 12.13
C ASP A 354 4.58 -10.70 13.54
N LEU A 355 5.86 -10.48 13.78
CA LEU A 355 6.40 -9.88 14.99
C LEU A 355 7.42 -8.83 14.58
N PHE A 356 7.31 -7.61 15.12
CA PHE A 356 8.27 -6.53 14.91
C PHE A 356 8.56 -5.85 16.24
N GLY A 357 9.80 -5.46 16.46
CA GLY A 357 10.25 -4.63 17.57
C GLY A 357 11.32 -3.66 17.11
N GLY A 358 11.18 -2.38 17.50
CA GLY A 358 12.09 -1.30 17.14
C GLY A 358 12.44 -0.42 18.33
N LEU A 359 13.69 0.03 18.36
CA LEU A 359 14.23 1.05 19.25
C LEU A 359 14.82 2.16 18.40
N THR A 360 14.35 3.39 18.59
CA THR A 360 14.93 4.59 17.98
C THR A 360 15.40 5.54 19.07
N ASP A 361 16.66 5.90 19.02
CA ASP A 361 17.26 6.92 19.87
C ASP A 361 17.58 8.17 19.04
N ARG A 362 17.02 9.32 19.42
CA ARG A 362 17.25 10.62 18.78
C ARG A 362 17.92 11.57 19.77
N LEU A 363 19.10 12.04 19.39
CA LEU A 363 19.91 12.93 20.20
C LEU A 363 20.23 14.23 19.42
N VAL A 364 19.73 15.35 19.90
CA VAL A 364 20.07 16.70 19.42
C VAL A 364 21.44 17.09 19.98
N LEU A 365 22.49 16.90 19.16
CA LEU A 365 23.88 17.23 19.57
C LEU A 365 24.10 18.73 19.70
N THR A 366 23.62 19.48 18.70
CA THR A 366 23.63 20.96 18.70
C THR A 366 22.30 21.48 18.16
N SER A 367 22.09 22.79 18.10
CA SER A 367 20.89 23.39 17.48
C SER A 367 20.74 23.06 15.97
N ARG A 368 21.76 22.47 15.35
CA ARG A 368 21.80 22.15 13.93
C ARG A 368 22.09 20.68 13.64
N ASP A 369 22.52 19.91 14.63
CA ASP A 369 22.93 18.51 14.43
C ASP A 369 22.00 17.55 15.19
N LEU A 370 21.45 16.61 14.45
CA LEU A 370 20.64 15.51 14.96
C LEU A 370 21.35 14.18 14.66
N LEU A 371 21.52 13.36 15.69
CA LEU A 371 21.96 11.98 15.58
C LEU A 371 20.76 11.06 15.85
N THR A 372 20.54 10.09 14.96
CA THR A 372 19.52 9.07 15.16
C THR A 372 20.16 7.69 15.05
N VAL A 373 19.92 6.84 16.05
CA VAL A 373 20.32 5.44 16.06
C VAL A 373 19.06 4.59 16.09
N ARG A 374 18.99 3.57 15.25
CA ARG A 374 17.88 2.60 15.23
C ARG A 374 18.41 1.18 15.35
N VAL A 375 17.72 0.39 16.17
CA VAL A 375 17.94 -1.06 16.28
C VAL A 375 16.59 -1.73 16.19
N GLY A 376 16.43 -2.67 15.27
CA GLY A 376 15.15 -3.32 15.05
C GLY A 376 15.28 -4.76 14.64
N ALA A 377 14.25 -5.53 14.93
CA ALA A 377 14.12 -6.92 14.51
C ALA A 377 12.68 -7.20 14.07
N MET A 378 12.52 -7.96 12.99
CA MET A 378 11.23 -8.51 12.58
C MET A 378 11.32 -10.01 12.32
N SER A 379 10.21 -10.70 12.49
CA SER A 379 10.04 -12.10 12.12
C SER A 379 8.70 -12.25 11.41
N HIS A 380 8.74 -12.92 10.26
CA HIS A 380 7.57 -13.34 9.49
C HIS A 380 7.56 -14.86 9.43
N GLN A 381 6.45 -15.48 9.82
CA GLN A 381 6.28 -16.93 9.74
C GLN A 381 5.03 -17.22 8.92
N THR A 382 5.13 -18.16 7.98
CA THR A 382 4.01 -18.59 7.13
C THR A 382 3.98 -20.10 7.07
N THR A 383 2.81 -20.69 7.34
CA THR A 383 2.55 -22.10 7.17
C THR A 383 1.40 -22.28 6.20
N LEU A 384 1.60 -23.08 5.15
CA LEU A 384 0.55 -23.51 4.22
C LEU A 384 0.28 -24.98 4.42
N ALA A 385 -0.98 -25.33 4.65
CA ALA A 385 -1.43 -26.70 4.83
C ALA A 385 -2.47 -27.06 3.79
N ALA A 386 -2.27 -28.15 3.04
CA ALA A 386 -3.27 -28.69 2.13
C ALA A 386 -4.49 -29.18 2.92
N THR A 387 -5.69 -28.97 2.39
CA THR A 387 -6.96 -29.37 3.02
C THR A 387 -7.64 -30.56 2.34
N GLY A 388 -7.22 -30.88 1.11
CA GLY A 388 -7.73 -32.01 0.35
C GLY A 388 -6.96 -33.31 0.60
N SER A 389 -7.22 -34.31 -0.22
CA SER A 389 -6.55 -35.61 -0.16
C SER A 389 -6.23 -36.12 -1.56
N GLY A 390 -5.15 -36.92 -1.67
CA GLY A 390 -4.70 -37.48 -2.95
C GLY A 390 -3.83 -36.51 -3.76
N ASP A 391 -3.62 -36.84 -5.04
CA ASP A 391 -2.85 -36.01 -5.97
C ASP A 391 -3.61 -34.73 -6.31
N ALA A 392 -2.88 -33.66 -6.58
CA ALA A 392 -3.47 -32.47 -7.17
C ALA A 392 -3.76 -32.69 -8.66
N ILE A 393 -4.99 -32.42 -9.08
CA ILE A 393 -5.40 -32.55 -10.48
C ILE A 393 -5.70 -31.17 -11.05
N LEU A 394 -5.13 -30.88 -12.22
CA LEU A 394 -5.42 -29.68 -12.99
C LEU A 394 -6.09 -30.07 -14.31
N THR A 395 -7.28 -29.51 -14.53
CA THR A 395 -8.07 -29.70 -15.76
C THR A 395 -8.19 -28.36 -16.51
N PRO A 396 -8.67 -28.31 -17.75
CA PRO A 396 -8.98 -27.05 -18.43
C PRO A 396 -9.99 -26.17 -17.69
N GLU A 397 -10.83 -26.77 -16.84
CA GLU A 397 -11.85 -26.05 -16.04
C GLU A 397 -11.38 -25.60 -14.66
N GLY A 398 -10.22 -26.07 -14.20
CA GLY A 398 -9.64 -25.70 -12.91
C GLY A 398 -9.02 -26.85 -12.13
N TRP A 399 -8.78 -26.63 -10.85
CA TRP A 399 -8.17 -27.60 -9.95
C TRP A 399 -9.19 -28.54 -9.32
N GLU A 400 -8.75 -29.76 -9.03
CA GLU A 400 -9.53 -30.81 -8.38
C GLU A 400 -8.71 -31.53 -7.31
N GLN A 401 -9.39 -32.13 -6.33
CA GLN A 401 -8.93 -33.00 -5.24
C GLN A 401 -8.10 -32.27 -4.18
N ASN A 402 -6.86 -31.87 -4.46
CA ASN A 402 -5.94 -31.40 -3.42
C ASN A 402 -5.12 -30.18 -3.86
N TRP A 403 -4.54 -29.50 -2.88
CA TRP A 403 -3.48 -28.53 -3.08
C TRP A 403 -2.12 -29.26 -3.15
N PHE A 404 -1.25 -28.86 -4.05
CA PHE A 404 -0.03 -29.59 -4.35
C PHE A 404 1.15 -29.32 -3.42
N SER A 405 1.12 -28.29 -2.59
CA SER A 405 2.29 -27.87 -1.83
C SER A 405 1.99 -27.68 -0.33
N LYS A 406 2.91 -28.12 0.51
CA LYS A 406 2.95 -27.75 1.93
C LYS A 406 4.21 -26.93 2.19
N VAL A 407 4.04 -25.80 2.83
CA VAL A 407 5.13 -24.86 3.12
C VAL A 407 5.11 -24.55 4.62
N ASP A 408 6.27 -24.60 5.25
CA ASP A 408 6.52 -24.01 6.56
C ASP A 408 7.77 -23.13 6.44
N ALA A 409 7.59 -21.82 6.49
CA ALA A 409 8.64 -20.86 6.26
C ALA A 409 8.68 -19.82 7.38
N SER A 410 9.88 -19.47 7.83
CA SER A 410 10.12 -18.38 8.75
C SER A 410 11.27 -17.51 8.26
N GLY A 411 11.06 -16.21 8.21
CA GLY A 411 12.06 -15.20 7.88
C GLY A 411 12.32 -14.28 9.04
N LYS A 412 13.56 -13.86 9.21
CA LYS A 412 13.95 -12.84 10.17
C LYS A 412 14.78 -11.77 9.49
N ARG A 413 14.62 -10.53 9.95
CA ARG A 413 15.46 -9.40 9.58
C ARG A 413 15.84 -8.67 10.85
N GLU A 414 17.12 -8.40 11.02
CA GLU A 414 17.70 -7.59 12.07
C GLU A 414 18.42 -6.40 11.44
N VAL A 415 18.30 -5.22 12.04
CA VAL A 415 18.89 -3.99 11.50
C VAL A 415 19.46 -3.13 12.59
N VAL A 416 20.64 -2.58 12.33
CA VAL A 416 21.21 -1.46 13.04
C VAL A 416 21.49 -0.34 12.04
N SER A 417 21.00 0.85 12.31
CA SER A 417 21.26 2.01 11.46
C SER A 417 21.59 3.25 12.29
N VAL A 418 22.43 4.11 11.71
CA VAL A 418 22.84 5.40 12.28
C VAL A 418 22.67 6.44 11.20
N SER A 419 22.05 7.56 11.53
CA SER A 419 22.00 8.74 10.66
C SER A 419 22.40 10.00 11.45
N TRP A 420 23.18 10.85 10.81
CA TRP A 420 23.53 12.17 11.27
C TRP A 420 23.04 13.20 10.26
N GLU A 421 22.41 14.25 10.75
CA GLU A 421 21.86 15.33 9.94
C GLU A 421 22.34 16.66 10.47
N ARG A 422 22.80 17.55 9.57
CA ARG A 422 23.22 18.90 9.87
C ARG A 422 22.52 19.89 8.97
N ALA A 423 21.72 20.76 9.57
CA ALA A 423 20.96 21.80 8.86
C ALA A 423 21.65 23.16 8.87
N GLY A 424 21.36 23.98 7.85
CA GLY A 424 21.68 25.41 7.85
C GLY A 424 23.18 25.73 7.66
N VAL A 425 23.91 24.92 6.87
CA VAL A 425 25.30 25.24 6.47
C VAL A 425 25.24 26.29 5.36
N ALA A 426 25.70 27.49 5.62
CA ALA A 426 25.71 28.60 4.65
C ALA A 426 26.96 28.53 3.75
N TRP A 427 26.74 28.20 2.45
CA TRP A 427 27.79 28.22 1.42
C TRP A 427 27.11 28.26 0.03
N PHE A 428 27.19 29.40 -0.68
CA PHE A 428 26.43 29.63 -1.94
C PHE A 428 24.96 29.21 -1.88
N GLY A 429 24.28 29.55 -0.78
CA GLY A 429 22.94 29.11 -0.43
C GLY A 429 22.91 28.49 0.96
N THR A 430 21.94 27.64 1.24
CA THR A 430 21.83 26.90 2.50
C THR A 430 21.82 25.40 2.23
N HIS A 431 22.69 24.66 2.90
CA HIS A 431 22.83 23.22 2.77
C HIS A 431 22.30 22.52 4.03
N SER A 432 21.61 21.40 3.80
CA SER A 432 21.26 20.42 4.83
C SER A 432 21.89 19.09 4.46
N VAL A 433 22.98 18.75 5.13
CA VAL A 433 23.78 17.57 4.83
C VAL A 433 23.38 16.43 5.75
N SER A 434 23.24 15.22 5.22
CA SER A 434 23.01 14.01 6.00
C SER A 434 23.95 12.90 5.59
N ALA A 435 24.38 12.11 6.58
CA ALA A 435 25.12 10.87 6.39
C ALA A 435 24.40 9.74 7.11
N SER A 436 24.32 8.58 6.49
CA SER A 436 23.66 7.40 7.04
C SER A 436 24.46 6.14 6.79
N GLY A 437 24.35 5.18 7.72
CA GLY A 437 24.90 3.85 7.59
C GLY A 437 23.94 2.83 8.16
N SER A 438 23.88 1.64 7.58
CA SER A 438 23.06 0.54 8.06
C SER A 438 23.74 -0.80 7.83
N ILE A 439 23.52 -1.72 8.77
CA ILE A 439 23.89 -3.13 8.65
C ILE A 439 22.61 -3.93 8.87
N HIS A 440 22.36 -4.87 7.98
CA HIS A 440 21.22 -5.75 8.01
C HIS A 440 21.68 -7.20 8.04
N HIS A 441 21.05 -8.02 8.86
CA HIS A 441 21.13 -9.46 8.80
C HIS A 441 19.76 -10.04 8.46
N ARG A 442 19.68 -10.88 7.41
CA ARG A 442 18.47 -11.61 7.02
C ARG A 442 18.74 -13.11 7.10
N SER A 443 17.77 -13.86 7.60
CA SER A 443 17.82 -15.31 7.61
C SER A 443 16.44 -15.91 7.31
N MET A 444 16.43 -17.06 6.68
CA MET A 444 15.23 -17.83 6.39
C MET A 444 15.44 -19.27 6.84
N ARG A 445 14.37 -19.91 7.30
CA ARG A 445 14.26 -21.36 7.43
C ARG A 445 12.95 -21.78 6.79
N ALA A 446 12.99 -22.74 5.89
CA ALA A 446 11.77 -23.27 5.30
C ALA A 446 11.89 -24.75 4.99
N THR A 447 10.74 -25.42 4.98
CA THR A 447 10.55 -26.75 4.42
C THR A 447 9.48 -26.67 3.35
N LEU A 448 9.74 -27.29 2.21
CA LEU A 448 8.79 -27.42 1.09
C LEU A 448 8.53 -28.91 0.88
N ILE A 449 7.27 -29.28 0.80
CA ILE A 449 6.84 -30.65 0.45
C ILE A 449 5.81 -30.50 -0.65
N ASP A 450 6.24 -30.78 -1.88
CA ASP A 450 5.38 -30.69 -3.06
C ASP A 450 4.91 -32.08 -3.44
N GLN A 451 3.62 -32.18 -3.79
CA GLN A 451 2.96 -33.41 -4.21
C GLN A 451 2.84 -33.42 -5.74
N THR A 452 2.65 -34.60 -6.29
CA THR A 452 2.44 -34.82 -7.71
C THR A 452 1.25 -34.02 -8.24
N ILE A 453 1.43 -33.38 -9.40
CA ILE A 453 0.38 -32.70 -10.13
C ILE A 453 0.08 -33.49 -11.39
N ARG A 454 -1.19 -33.87 -11.55
CA ARG A 454 -1.72 -34.56 -12.72
C ARG A 454 -2.49 -33.57 -13.58
N ILE A 455 -2.03 -33.28 -14.77
CA ILE A 455 -2.73 -32.40 -15.72
C ILE A 455 -3.52 -33.31 -16.69
N GLN A 456 -4.82 -33.05 -16.76
CA GLN A 456 -5.74 -33.84 -17.55
C GLN A 456 -6.43 -32.98 -18.60
N ASP A 457 -6.84 -33.58 -19.71
CA ASP A 457 -7.72 -32.95 -20.69
C ASP A 457 -9.20 -32.94 -20.24
N SER A 458 -10.08 -32.32 -21.02
CA SER A 458 -11.51 -32.23 -20.72
C SER A 458 -12.23 -33.62 -20.69
N ALA A 459 -11.59 -34.69 -21.16
CA ALA A 459 -12.09 -36.05 -21.07
C ALA A 459 -11.51 -36.84 -19.87
N GLY A 460 -10.74 -36.18 -19.01
CA GLY A 460 -10.07 -36.79 -17.84
C GLY A 460 -8.84 -37.64 -18.19
N ARG A 461 -8.31 -37.55 -19.42
CA ARG A 461 -7.11 -38.29 -19.82
C ARG A 461 -5.87 -37.54 -19.40
N LEU A 462 -4.88 -38.25 -18.83
CA LEU A 462 -3.61 -37.66 -18.40
C LEU A 462 -2.81 -37.16 -19.62
N VAL A 463 -2.48 -35.91 -19.67
CA VAL A 463 -1.66 -35.27 -20.72
C VAL A 463 -0.28 -34.82 -20.20
N ARG A 464 -0.17 -34.51 -18.91
CA ARG A 464 1.12 -34.16 -18.29
C ARG A 464 1.13 -34.58 -16.82
N LEU A 465 2.26 -35.05 -16.35
CA LEU A 465 2.54 -35.40 -14.97
C LEU A 465 3.73 -34.60 -14.48
N ILE A 466 3.58 -33.96 -13.35
CA ILE A 466 4.65 -33.20 -12.71
C ILE A 466 4.95 -33.86 -11.37
N GLU A 467 6.16 -34.35 -11.21
CA GLU A 467 6.65 -34.98 -9.99
C GLU A 467 7.79 -34.17 -9.39
N PHE A 468 7.76 -34.01 -8.08
CA PHE A 468 8.78 -33.26 -7.35
C PHE A 468 9.68 -34.21 -6.58
N GLY A 469 10.99 -33.94 -6.60
CA GLY A 469 11.97 -34.57 -5.73
C GLY A 469 11.83 -34.09 -4.29
N ASN A 470 12.59 -34.69 -3.40
CA ASN A 470 12.64 -34.22 -2.02
C ASN A 470 13.36 -32.86 -1.94
N ALA A 471 12.72 -31.88 -1.31
CA ALA A 471 13.39 -30.66 -0.93
C ALA A 471 14.28 -30.89 0.29
N GLY A 472 15.45 -30.29 0.30
CA GLY A 472 16.22 -30.10 1.52
C GLY A 472 15.59 -29.02 2.41
N ALA A 473 16.10 -28.86 3.63
CA ALA A 473 15.80 -27.70 4.43
C ALA A 473 16.43 -26.44 3.81
N LEU A 474 15.63 -25.41 3.57
CA LEU A 474 16.08 -24.12 3.02
C LEU A 474 16.55 -23.24 4.17
N ASN A 475 17.83 -22.88 4.22
CA ASN A 475 18.42 -22.10 5.32
C ASN A 475 19.35 -20.98 4.79
N PRO A 476 18.93 -20.13 3.83
CA PRO A 476 19.77 -19.03 3.38
C PRO A 476 19.87 -17.96 4.47
N GLN A 477 21.04 -17.32 4.51
CA GLN A 477 21.27 -16.15 5.37
C GLN A 477 22.25 -15.21 4.69
N GLU A 478 22.08 -13.93 4.93
CA GLU A 478 23.01 -12.93 4.42
C GLU A 478 23.16 -11.76 5.39
N THR A 479 24.34 -11.13 5.36
CA THR A 479 24.61 -9.87 6.04
C THR A 479 25.10 -8.87 5.03
N TYR A 480 24.49 -7.69 4.98
CA TYR A 480 24.84 -6.64 4.06
C TYR A 480 24.86 -5.27 4.74
N ALA A 481 25.55 -4.33 4.10
CA ALA A 481 25.68 -2.98 4.62
C ALA A 481 25.38 -1.96 3.52
N GLY A 482 24.91 -0.79 3.94
CA GLY A 482 24.73 0.35 3.07
C GLY A 482 25.16 1.64 3.74
N ALA A 483 25.72 2.56 2.98
CA ALA A 483 26.09 3.91 3.41
C ALA A 483 25.52 4.94 2.45
N GLY A 484 25.05 6.07 2.98
CA GLY A 484 24.45 7.14 2.20
C GLY A 484 24.99 8.51 2.61
N LEU A 485 25.21 9.37 1.61
CA LEU A 485 25.44 10.80 1.77
C LEU A 485 24.39 11.56 0.99
N ARG A 486 23.87 12.64 1.54
CA ARG A 486 22.88 13.50 0.88
C ARG A 486 23.17 14.96 1.23
N ASP A 487 23.01 15.83 0.25
CA ASP A 487 22.98 17.29 0.44
C ASP A 487 21.69 17.84 -0.17
N LEU A 488 20.87 18.45 0.68
CA LEU A 488 19.72 19.23 0.27
C LEU A 488 20.14 20.69 0.22
N TRP A 489 20.38 21.22 -0.98
CA TRP A 489 20.89 22.55 -1.24
C TRP A 489 19.80 23.50 -1.68
N ASP A 490 19.44 24.44 -0.81
CA ASP A 490 18.62 25.60 -1.14
C ASP A 490 19.50 26.66 -1.83
N VAL A 491 19.62 26.56 -3.15
CA VAL A 491 20.40 27.49 -4.00
C VAL A 491 19.80 28.89 -3.92
N SER A 492 18.48 28.97 -3.86
CA SER A 492 17.72 30.20 -3.72
C SER A 492 16.31 29.90 -3.17
N LYS A 493 15.53 30.94 -2.87
CA LYS A 493 14.12 30.78 -2.47
C LYS A 493 13.25 30.03 -3.50
N ARG A 494 13.73 29.91 -4.75
CA ARG A 494 12.98 29.26 -5.83
C ARG A 494 13.59 27.95 -6.31
N LEU A 495 14.87 27.72 -6.07
CA LEU A 495 15.62 26.58 -6.57
C LEU A 495 16.21 25.80 -5.40
N GLN A 496 15.84 24.53 -5.33
CA GLN A 496 16.39 23.54 -4.41
C GLN A 496 16.93 22.37 -5.23
N ILE A 497 18.09 21.87 -4.89
CA ILE A 497 18.74 20.68 -5.45
C ILE A 497 18.93 19.68 -4.32
N ASP A 498 18.60 18.43 -4.59
CA ASP A 498 18.79 17.30 -3.68
C ASP A 498 19.76 16.32 -4.35
N ALA A 499 20.95 16.18 -3.84
CA ALA A 499 21.97 15.29 -4.37
C ALA A 499 22.33 14.21 -3.35
N GLY A 500 22.25 12.96 -3.75
CA GLY A 500 22.55 11.81 -2.90
C GLY A 500 23.42 10.78 -3.58
N LEU A 501 24.26 10.13 -2.80
CA LEU A 501 25.02 8.95 -3.21
C LEU A 501 24.82 7.87 -2.15
N ARG A 502 24.41 6.69 -2.61
CA ARG A 502 24.32 5.50 -1.76
C ARG A 502 25.28 4.43 -2.28
N LEU A 503 25.94 3.75 -1.34
CA LEU A 503 26.77 2.59 -1.60
C LEU A 503 26.14 1.39 -0.90
N ASP A 504 25.88 0.32 -1.62
CA ASP A 504 25.34 -0.94 -1.08
C ASP A 504 26.26 -2.10 -1.44
N GLY A 505 26.49 -3.02 -0.49
CA GLY A 505 27.35 -4.18 -0.72
C GLY A 505 27.18 -5.25 0.34
N GLY A 506 27.87 -6.39 0.16
CA GLY A 506 27.77 -7.56 1.02
C GLY A 506 26.64 -8.53 0.63
N GLY A 507 26.41 -9.56 1.45
CA GLY A 507 25.53 -10.67 1.16
C GLY A 507 26.19 -11.64 0.17
N THR A 508 25.39 -12.23 -0.71
CA THR A 508 25.86 -13.16 -1.75
C THR A 508 26.58 -12.45 -2.90
N SER A 509 26.41 -11.14 -3.02
CA SER A 509 27.11 -10.30 -4.00
C SER A 509 28.32 -9.63 -3.35
N GLU A 510 29.51 -9.98 -3.77
CA GLU A 510 30.77 -9.36 -3.29
C GLU A 510 31.00 -7.93 -3.85
N THR A 511 30.17 -7.45 -4.77
CA THR A 511 30.38 -6.17 -5.44
C THR A 511 29.73 -5.02 -4.67
N LEU A 512 30.52 -3.97 -4.44
CA LEU A 512 30.00 -2.69 -3.98
C LEU A 512 29.34 -1.95 -5.16
N VAL A 513 28.10 -1.51 -4.98
CA VAL A 513 27.32 -0.83 -6.02
C VAL A 513 26.96 0.57 -5.59
N ALA A 514 27.22 1.55 -6.45
CA ALA A 514 26.85 2.94 -6.24
C ALA A 514 25.49 3.27 -6.84
N GLY A 515 24.65 3.97 -6.07
CA GLY A 515 23.34 4.47 -6.44
C GLY A 515 23.30 6.01 -6.35
N PRO A 516 23.82 6.75 -7.35
CA PRO A 516 23.68 8.20 -7.38
C PRO A 516 22.22 8.61 -7.65
N ARG A 517 21.77 9.69 -6.98
CA ARG A 517 20.43 10.25 -7.10
C ARG A 517 20.51 11.76 -7.11
N VAL A 518 19.77 12.41 -7.98
CA VAL A 518 19.68 13.87 -8.04
C VAL A 518 18.22 14.24 -8.24
N GLY A 519 17.77 15.23 -7.48
CA GLY A 519 16.47 15.84 -7.61
C GLY A 519 16.57 17.35 -7.75
N LEU A 520 15.56 17.97 -8.35
CA LEU A 520 15.44 19.39 -8.53
C LEU A 520 14.02 19.83 -8.24
N ARG A 521 13.87 20.91 -7.46
CA ARG A 521 12.61 21.61 -7.26
C ARG A 521 12.77 23.07 -7.66
N TYR A 522 11.91 23.54 -8.57
CA TYR A 522 11.93 24.91 -9.05
C TYR A 522 10.55 25.55 -8.96
N SER A 523 10.42 26.63 -8.22
CA SER A 523 9.23 27.48 -8.16
C SER A 523 9.29 28.51 -9.29
N VAL A 524 8.45 28.34 -10.33
CA VAL A 524 8.46 29.18 -11.55
C VAL A 524 8.12 30.63 -11.23
N ASP A 525 7.16 30.83 -10.34
CA ASP A 525 6.71 32.15 -9.91
C ASP A 525 7.05 32.42 -8.43
N ALA A 526 7.13 33.71 -8.07
CA ALA A 526 7.49 34.13 -6.71
C ALA A 526 6.45 33.74 -5.65
N ALA A 527 5.22 33.54 -6.04
CA ALA A 527 4.13 33.10 -5.17
C ALA A 527 4.09 31.58 -4.98
N GLY A 528 4.97 30.83 -5.64
CA GLY A 528 5.02 29.36 -5.56
C GLY A 528 3.79 28.66 -6.11
N ARG A 529 3.03 29.31 -7.02
CA ARG A 529 1.83 28.70 -7.60
C ARG A 529 2.16 27.59 -8.58
N THR A 530 3.28 27.72 -9.28
CA THR A 530 3.77 26.70 -10.21
C THR A 530 5.09 26.15 -9.70
N THR A 531 5.11 24.86 -9.43
CA THR A 531 6.33 24.14 -9.01
C THR A 531 6.63 23.03 -10.02
N VAL A 532 7.87 23.00 -10.46
CA VAL A 532 8.43 21.91 -11.28
C VAL A 532 9.37 21.08 -10.42
N ARG A 533 9.19 19.75 -10.43
CA ARG A 533 10.07 18.80 -9.75
C ARG A 533 10.60 17.81 -10.77
N GLY A 534 11.85 17.47 -10.67
CA GLY A 534 12.46 16.43 -11.50
C GLY A 534 13.43 15.60 -10.70
N SER A 535 13.55 14.33 -11.02
CA SER A 535 14.56 13.44 -10.42
C SER A 535 15.13 12.47 -11.43
N VAL A 536 16.37 12.09 -11.19
CA VAL A 536 17.05 10.99 -11.85
C VAL A 536 17.85 10.23 -10.80
N GLY A 537 17.83 8.90 -10.88
CA GLY A 537 18.58 8.12 -9.90
C GLY A 537 18.74 6.66 -10.27
N ARG A 538 19.75 6.06 -9.66
CA ARG A 538 19.96 4.61 -9.65
C ARG A 538 19.60 4.06 -8.27
N TYR A 539 18.80 3.01 -8.30
CA TYR A 539 18.31 2.29 -7.12
C TYR A 539 18.89 0.88 -7.15
N VAL A 540 19.28 0.40 -5.98
CA VAL A 540 19.87 -0.93 -5.80
C VAL A 540 18.99 -1.69 -4.84
N GLY A 541 18.55 -2.89 -5.21
CA GLY A 541 17.76 -3.79 -4.38
C GLY A 541 18.47 -5.11 -4.18
N ARG A 542 17.77 -6.04 -3.53
CA ARG A 542 18.22 -7.40 -3.29
C ARG A 542 17.15 -8.39 -3.68
N ALA A 543 17.57 -9.57 -4.08
CA ALA A 543 16.65 -10.68 -4.27
C ALA A 543 16.02 -11.09 -2.93
N PRO A 544 14.77 -11.59 -2.90
CA PRO A 544 14.21 -12.25 -1.72
C PRO A 544 15.08 -13.44 -1.29
N LEU A 545 15.10 -13.77 0.01
CA LEU A 545 15.89 -14.90 0.49
C LEU A 545 15.46 -16.25 -0.12
N ALA A 546 14.20 -16.39 -0.48
CA ALA A 546 13.74 -17.57 -1.20
C ALA A 546 14.46 -17.74 -2.55
N ALA A 547 14.79 -16.64 -3.26
CA ALA A 547 15.58 -16.70 -4.48
C ALA A 547 17.02 -17.17 -4.20
N GLU A 548 17.63 -16.70 -3.13
CA GLU A 548 18.98 -17.15 -2.70
C GLU A 548 19.03 -18.65 -2.36
N ALA A 549 17.90 -19.23 -1.93
CA ALA A 549 17.79 -20.65 -1.64
C ALA A 549 17.43 -21.50 -2.87
N PHE A 550 17.30 -20.94 -4.06
CA PHE A 550 16.73 -21.62 -5.22
C PHE A 550 17.39 -22.97 -5.55
N ALA A 551 18.71 -23.08 -5.46
CA ALA A 551 19.42 -24.34 -5.68
C ALA A 551 19.06 -25.49 -4.70
N GLN A 552 18.39 -25.16 -3.59
CA GLN A 552 17.92 -26.10 -2.56
C GLN A 552 16.45 -26.51 -2.78
N PHE A 553 15.75 -25.92 -3.75
CA PHE A 553 14.38 -26.31 -4.10
C PHE A 553 14.31 -27.74 -4.65
N PRO A 554 13.15 -28.41 -4.60
CA PRO A 554 13.00 -29.74 -5.14
C PRO A 554 13.27 -29.74 -6.65
N SER A 555 13.89 -30.83 -7.14
CA SER A 555 13.90 -31.09 -8.58
C SER A 555 12.48 -31.34 -9.07
N ARG A 556 12.23 -31.09 -10.36
CA ARG A 556 10.94 -31.28 -10.97
C ARG A 556 11.10 -32.16 -12.22
N THR A 557 10.30 -33.21 -12.33
CA THR A 557 10.20 -34.05 -13.51
C THR A 557 8.87 -33.80 -14.20
N ASP A 558 8.92 -33.36 -15.44
CA ASP A 558 7.77 -33.14 -16.30
C ASP A 558 7.65 -34.27 -17.34
N THR A 559 6.59 -35.03 -17.27
CA THR A 559 6.30 -36.09 -18.24
C THR A 559 5.06 -35.77 -19.01
N THR A 560 5.14 -35.68 -20.35
CA THR A 560 4.00 -35.47 -21.24
C THR A 560 3.61 -36.76 -21.94
N PHE A 561 2.30 -36.92 -22.14
CA PHE A 561 1.69 -38.13 -22.69
C PHE A 561 0.87 -37.79 -23.94
N ASP A 562 0.84 -38.73 -24.87
CA ASP A 562 -0.17 -38.74 -25.93
C ASP A 562 -1.54 -39.07 -25.28
N ALA A 563 -2.48 -38.13 -25.35
CA ALA A 563 -3.79 -38.29 -24.70
C ALA A 563 -4.62 -39.48 -25.25
N SER A 564 -4.36 -39.92 -26.46
CA SER A 564 -5.12 -41.01 -27.10
C SER A 564 -4.58 -42.39 -26.75
N THR A 565 -3.26 -42.51 -26.61
CA THR A 565 -2.59 -43.83 -26.43
C THR A 565 -2.05 -44.00 -25.02
N GLY A 566 -1.91 -42.92 -24.22
CA GLY A 566 -1.26 -42.93 -22.91
C GLY A 566 0.26 -43.15 -22.99
N VAL A 567 0.86 -43.11 -24.17
CA VAL A 567 2.29 -43.32 -24.36
C VAL A 567 3.06 -42.04 -23.93
N VAL A 568 4.17 -42.21 -23.26
CA VAL A 568 5.08 -41.11 -22.89
C VAL A 568 5.67 -40.51 -24.18
N MET A 569 5.37 -39.28 -24.43
CA MET A 569 5.94 -38.49 -25.52
C MET A 569 7.29 -37.88 -25.13
N ARG A 570 7.38 -37.37 -23.89
CA ARG A 570 8.59 -36.71 -23.37
C ARG A 570 8.62 -36.81 -21.85
N SER A 571 9.78 -37.04 -21.29
CA SER A 571 10.03 -36.93 -19.85
C SER A 571 11.32 -36.18 -19.61
N VAL A 572 11.25 -35.08 -18.87
CA VAL A 572 12.40 -34.21 -18.61
C VAL A 572 12.48 -33.84 -17.14
N MET A 573 13.71 -33.86 -16.60
CA MET A 573 13.97 -33.46 -15.23
C MET A 573 14.67 -32.13 -15.25
N TYR A 574 14.15 -31.19 -14.46
CA TYR A 574 14.73 -29.90 -14.18
C TYR A 574 15.31 -29.87 -12.75
N ARG A 575 16.55 -29.44 -12.62
CA ARG A 575 17.22 -29.28 -11.34
C ARG A 575 17.43 -27.81 -11.08
N PRO A 576 16.90 -27.26 -9.98
CA PRO A 576 17.16 -25.88 -9.60
C PRO A 576 18.68 -25.66 -9.42
N ALA A 577 19.17 -24.58 -9.98
CA ALA A 577 20.55 -24.14 -9.89
C ALA A 577 20.57 -22.62 -9.72
N ILE A 578 21.62 -22.10 -9.11
CA ILE A 578 21.79 -20.66 -8.93
C ILE A 578 23.15 -20.24 -9.46
N VAL A 579 23.16 -19.19 -10.27
CA VAL A 579 24.38 -18.46 -10.64
C VAL A 579 24.53 -17.32 -9.62
N PRO A 580 25.74 -16.94 -9.16
CA PRO A 580 25.90 -15.82 -8.26
C PRO A 580 25.13 -14.59 -8.75
N LEU A 581 24.14 -14.15 -7.95
CA LEU A 581 23.24 -13.08 -8.35
C LEU A 581 23.90 -11.72 -8.16
N PRO A 582 23.99 -10.89 -9.21
CA PRO A 582 24.40 -9.50 -9.04
C PRO A 582 23.27 -8.74 -8.31
N LEU A 583 23.60 -7.65 -7.63
CA LEU A 583 22.58 -6.80 -7.04
C LEU A 583 21.65 -6.24 -8.13
N PRO A 584 20.33 -6.47 -8.04
CA PRO A 584 19.35 -5.91 -8.96
C PRO A 584 19.37 -4.38 -8.93
N ARG A 585 19.11 -3.75 -10.07
CA ARG A 585 19.19 -2.29 -10.24
C ARG A 585 17.98 -1.75 -10.97
N ALA A 586 17.63 -0.51 -10.65
CA ALA A 586 16.64 0.26 -11.40
C ALA A 586 17.16 1.67 -11.64
N ASP A 587 17.17 2.09 -12.90
CA ASP A 587 17.44 3.47 -13.30
C ASP A 587 16.10 4.17 -13.56
N ALA A 588 15.84 5.29 -12.92
CA ALA A 588 14.58 6.00 -13.02
C ALA A 588 14.75 7.49 -13.29
N ILE A 589 13.80 8.04 -14.03
CA ILE A 589 13.65 9.47 -14.28
C ILE A 589 12.18 9.87 -14.06
N ALA A 590 11.98 10.99 -13.40
CA ALA A 590 10.64 11.57 -13.19
C ALA A 590 10.66 13.07 -13.43
N LEU A 591 9.56 13.59 -13.96
CA LEU A 591 9.28 15.02 -14.06
C LEU A 591 7.83 15.26 -13.66
N GLU A 592 7.62 16.26 -12.81
CA GLU A 592 6.31 16.63 -12.28
C GLU A 592 6.13 18.14 -12.32
N VAL A 593 4.94 18.57 -12.71
CA VAL A 593 4.51 19.97 -12.67
C VAL A 593 3.24 20.04 -11.83
N GLU A 594 3.28 20.85 -10.79
CA GLU A 594 2.16 21.20 -9.94
C GLU A 594 1.79 22.67 -10.19
N HIS A 595 0.52 22.94 -10.41
CA HIS A 595 0.03 24.31 -10.59
C HIS A 595 -1.21 24.57 -9.73
N ARG A 596 -1.12 25.55 -8.82
CA ARG A 596 -2.25 26.03 -8.03
C ARG A 596 -3.00 27.10 -8.84
N LEU A 597 -4.06 26.66 -9.52
CA LEU A 597 -4.92 27.55 -10.31
C LEU A 597 -5.64 28.58 -9.41
N THR A 598 -6.09 28.14 -8.24
CA THR A 598 -6.61 28.97 -7.14
C THR A 598 -6.02 28.45 -5.80
N PRO A 599 -6.15 29.17 -4.68
CA PRO A 599 -5.70 28.67 -3.39
C PRO A 599 -6.26 27.29 -2.99
N THR A 600 -7.38 26.90 -3.59
CA THR A 600 -8.13 25.67 -3.29
C THR A 600 -8.20 24.68 -4.44
N LEU A 601 -7.63 25.00 -5.61
CA LEU A 601 -7.63 24.12 -6.79
C LEU A 601 -6.22 23.92 -7.29
N GLU A 602 -5.75 22.67 -7.21
CA GLU A 602 -4.44 22.23 -7.63
C GLU A 602 -4.54 21.24 -8.80
N LEU A 603 -3.69 21.43 -9.77
CA LEU A 603 -3.51 20.56 -10.92
C LEU A 603 -2.09 19.98 -10.87
N GLN A 604 -1.94 18.70 -11.17
CA GLN A 604 -0.66 18.03 -11.23
C GLN A 604 -0.57 17.21 -12.52
N ALA A 605 0.57 17.32 -13.19
CA ALA A 605 0.94 16.47 -14.30
C ALA A 605 2.32 15.86 -14.03
N ALA A 606 2.46 14.54 -14.21
CA ALA A 606 3.73 13.87 -14.00
C ALA A 606 4.02 12.83 -15.08
N VAL A 607 5.27 12.73 -15.49
CA VAL A 607 5.78 11.65 -16.34
C VAL A 607 6.89 10.91 -15.61
N ARG A 608 6.92 9.58 -15.75
CA ARG A 608 7.91 8.71 -15.09
C ARG A 608 8.34 7.60 -16.03
N GLN A 609 9.60 7.24 -15.91
CA GLN A 609 10.17 6.09 -16.60
C GLN A 609 11.13 5.38 -15.66
N ARG A 610 11.07 4.05 -15.62
CA ARG A 610 11.99 3.21 -14.86
C ARG A 610 12.43 2.01 -15.69
N PHE A 611 13.72 1.71 -15.65
CA PHE A 611 14.36 0.54 -16.21
C PHE A 611 14.94 -0.32 -15.11
N GLY A 612 14.41 -1.54 -14.96
CA GLY A 612 15.01 -2.58 -14.13
C GLY A 612 16.01 -3.40 -14.94
N SER A 613 17.11 -3.77 -14.31
CA SER A 613 18.16 -4.64 -14.88
C SER A 613 18.75 -5.54 -13.80
N LYS A 614 19.37 -6.63 -14.23
CA LYS A 614 19.94 -7.63 -13.33
C LYS A 614 18.89 -8.22 -12.35
N LEU A 615 17.64 -8.31 -12.79
CA LEU A 615 16.57 -8.89 -12.01
C LEU A 615 16.68 -10.42 -11.99
N PRO A 616 16.34 -11.09 -10.88
CA PRO A 616 16.35 -12.54 -10.81
C PRO A 616 15.33 -13.14 -11.78
N THR A 617 15.82 -13.99 -12.70
CA THR A 617 14.99 -14.73 -13.68
C THR A 617 15.43 -16.18 -13.74
N VAL A 618 14.48 -17.08 -13.97
CA VAL A 618 14.78 -18.50 -14.14
C VAL A 618 14.96 -18.79 -15.63
N ASP A 619 16.14 -19.23 -16.01
CA ASP A 619 16.42 -19.76 -17.33
C ASP A 619 16.21 -21.28 -17.36
N VAL A 620 15.41 -21.74 -18.30
CA VAL A 620 15.01 -23.14 -18.44
C VAL A 620 15.45 -23.68 -19.80
N PRO A 621 16.12 -24.84 -19.85
CA PRO A 621 16.52 -25.43 -21.13
C PRO A 621 15.30 -25.74 -22.02
N ILE A 622 15.29 -25.22 -23.24
CA ILE A 622 14.19 -25.37 -24.19
C ILE A 622 14.10 -26.82 -24.72
N ASN A 623 15.28 -27.45 -24.97
CA ASN A 623 15.39 -28.75 -25.62
C ASN A 623 16.03 -29.79 -24.68
N GLY A 624 15.28 -30.33 -23.76
CA GLY A 624 15.74 -31.40 -22.84
C GLY A 624 15.75 -30.94 -21.38
N GLY A 625 15.89 -31.86 -20.47
CA GLY A 625 16.03 -31.57 -19.04
C GLY A 625 17.44 -31.03 -18.71
N GLY A 626 17.60 -30.53 -17.50
CA GLY A 626 18.89 -29.99 -17.06
C GLY A 626 18.74 -29.00 -15.91
N ALA A 627 19.68 -28.07 -15.83
CA ALA A 627 19.61 -27.01 -14.85
C ALA A 627 18.53 -25.98 -15.21
N ALA A 628 17.57 -25.75 -14.29
CA ALA A 628 16.76 -24.53 -14.27
C ALA A 628 17.59 -23.52 -13.48
N ALA A 629 18.25 -22.60 -14.17
CA ALA A 629 19.22 -21.70 -13.56
C ALA A 629 18.53 -20.38 -13.15
N LEU A 630 18.66 -20.00 -11.87
CA LEU A 630 18.31 -18.64 -11.44
C LEU A 630 19.50 -17.72 -11.72
N GLU A 631 19.28 -16.71 -12.53
CA GLU A 631 20.28 -15.77 -13.02
C GLU A 631 19.84 -14.31 -12.85
N GLY A 632 20.81 -13.40 -12.79
CA GLY A 632 20.57 -11.95 -12.75
C GLY A 632 20.51 -11.32 -14.15
N THR A 633 19.73 -11.86 -15.07
CA THR A 633 19.62 -11.42 -16.47
C THR A 633 18.34 -10.65 -16.78
N GLY A 634 17.37 -10.68 -15.86
CA GLY A 634 16.04 -10.10 -16.06
C GLY A 634 16.05 -8.59 -16.22
N VAL A 635 15.06 -8.12 -16.97
CA VAL A 635 14.84 -6.69 -17.24
C VAL A 635 13.37 -6.34 -17.08
N SER A 636 13.12 -5.07 -16.71
CA SER A 636 11.77 -4.51 -16.65
C SER A 636 11.75 -3.10 -17.21
N HIS A 637 10.59 -2.67 -17.71
CA HIS A 637 10.39 -1.33 -18.20
C HIS A 637 9.02 -0.81 -17.80
N TYR A 638 9.00 0.34 -17.14
CA TYR A 638 7.79 1.05 -16.75
C TYR A 638 7.77 2.46 -17.32
N ARG A 639 6.62 2.88 -17.82
CA ARG A 639 6.33 4.26 -18.26
C ARG A 639 4.98 4.71 -17.73
N GLU A 640 4.89 5.97 -17.34
CA GLU A 640 3.67 6.55 -16.77
C GLU A 640 3.50 8.00 -17.19
N LEU A 641 2.26 8.35 -17.52
CA LEU A 641 1.73 9.73 -17.52
C LEU A 641 0.60 9.79 -16.49
N GLN A 642 0.73 10.66 -15.50
CA GLN A 642 -0.29 10.92 -14.49
C GLN A 642 -0.81 12.35 -14.64
N LEU A 643 -2.13 12.51 -14.60
CA LEU A 643 -2.80 13.80 -14.48
C LEU A 643 -3.69 13.74 -13.23
N SER A 644 -3.59 14.73 -12.36
CA SER A 644 -4.39 14.78 -11.14
C SER A 644 -4.96 16.16 -10.89
N VAL A 645 -6.13 16.20 -10.26
CA VAL A 645 -6.76 17.42 -9.79
C VAL A 645 -7.20 17.24 -8.34
N ARG A 646 -6.93 18.24 -7.52
CA ARG A 646 -7.39 18.32 -6.13
C ARG A 646 -8.12 19.63 -5.94
N LYS A 647 -9.31 19.56 -5.35
CA LYS A 647 -10.10 20.71 -4.92
C LYS A 647 -10.43 20.56 -3.44
N THR A 648 -10.13 21.59 -2.65
CA THR A 648 -10.49 21.68 -1.23
C THR A 648 -11.48 22.81 -0.99
N TRP A 649 -12.26 22.70 0.07
CA TRP A 649 -13.17 23.73 0.55
C TRP A 649 -12.90 23.99 2.04
N MET A 650 -13.33 25.14 2.51
CA MET A 650 -13.10 25.59 3.89
C MET A 650 -13.81 24.75 4.97
N ASN A 651 -14.77 23.90 4.60
CA ASN A 651 -15.51 23.01 5.50
C ASN A 651 -14.93 21.58 5.52
N ASP A 652 -13.62 21.40 5.28
CA ASP A 652 -12.93 20.10 5.16
C ASP A 652 -13.45 19.20 4.02
N SER A 653 -14.30 19.70 3.18
CA SER A 653 -14.70 18.98 1.97
C SER A 653 -13.55 19.01 0.96
N GLN A 654 -13.32 17.89 0.30
CA GLN A 654 -12.30 17.80 -0.74
C GLN A 654 -12.69 16.79 -1.81
N ILE A 655 -12.18 17.04 -3.01
CA ILE A 655 -12.24 16.11 -4.14
C ILE A 655 -10.83 15.88 -4.64
N PHE A 656 -10.51 14.64 -4.93
CA PHE A 656 -9.31 14.24 -5.63
C PHE A 656 -9.69 13.34 -6.81
N MET A 657 -9.09 13.59 -7.96
CA MET A 657 -9.26 12.75 -9.15
C MET A 657 -7.91 12.61 -9.85
N SER A 658 -7.59 11.42 -10.32
CA SER A 658 -6.38 11.16 -11.09
C SER A 658 -6.66 10.24 -12.26
N TYR A 659 -6.01 10.51 -13.37
CA TYR A 659 -5.92 9.63 -14.52
C TYR A 659 -4.46 9.21 -14.71
N VAL A 660 -4.25 7.91 -14.86
CA VAL A 660 -2.93 7.33 -15.09
C VAL A 660 -2.97 6.53 -16.40
N ARG A 661 -2.08 6.89 -17.32
CA ARG A 661 -1.71 6.08 -18.47
C ARG A 661 -0.39 5.44 -18.19
N SER A 662 -0.31 4.11 -18.22
CA SER A 662 0.93 3.41 -17.91
C SER A 662 1.16 2.18 -18.79
N SER A 663 2.38 1.69 -18.77
CA SER A 663 2.79 0.42 -19.37
C SER A 663 3.88 -0.18 -18.51
N ALA A 664 3.69 -1.41 -18.07
CA ALA A 664 4.62 -2.18 -17.26
C ALA A 664 4.92 -3.51 -17.96
N VAL A 665 6.14 -3.66 -18.44
CA VAL A 665 6.61 -4.83 -19.20
C VAL A 665 7.84 -5.39 -18.53
N ALA A 666 7.94 -6.71 -18.37
CA ALA A 666 9.10 -7.36 -17.77
C ALA A 666 9.24 -8.80 -18.28
N ASP A 667 10.37 -9.43 -17.95
CA ASP A 667 10.52 -10.86 -18.22
C ASP A 667 9.51 -11.66 -17.40
N VAL A 668 8.84 -12.64 -18.06
CA VAL A 668 7.76 -13.41 -17.44
C VAL A 668 8.25 -14.54 -16.53
N ASN A 669 9.51 -14.96 -16.70
CA ASN A 669 10.16 -15.98 -15.87
C ASN A 669 10.81 -15.40 -14.61
N ASP A 670 10.23 -14.38 -13.98
CA ASP A 670 10.76 -13.91 -12.72
C ASP A 670 10.57 -14.96 -11.61
N PHE A 671 11.48 -14.96 -10.64
CA PHE A 671 11.46 -15.94 -9.57
C PHE A 671 10.13 -15.94 -8.80
N GLY A 672 9.58 -14.78 -8.50
CA GLY A 672 8.33 -14.65 -7.74
C GLY A 672 7.13 -15.31 -8.42
N SER A 673 7.06 -15.28 -9.75
CA SER A 673 5.94 -15.87 -10.51
C SER A 673 5.99 -17.39 -10.58
N LEU A 674 7.19 -17.99 -10.60
CA LEU A 674 7.34 -19.41 -10.87
C LEU A 674 7.30 -20.31 -9.63
N PHE A 675 7.77 -19.83 -8.46
CA PHE A 675 8.02 -20.67 -7.30
C PHE A 675 7.40 -20.19 -5.99
N THR A 676 6.99 -18.94 -5.90
CA THR A 676 6.44 -18.34 -4.66
C THR A 676 4.96 -18.02 -4.75
N ASN A 677 4.35 -18.15 -5.94
CA ASN A 677 2.92 -17.96 -6.13
C ASN A 677 2.14 -19.24 -5.92
N PHE A 678 0.89 -19.10 -5.49
CA PHE A 678 -0.10 -20.17 -5.42
C PHE A 678 -0.58 -20.67 -6.81
N ASP A 679 -0.07 -20.09 -7.89
CA ASP A 679 -0.33 -20.54 -9.26
C ASP A 679 0.47 -21.80 -9.58
N ALA A 680 0.01 -22.56 -10.56
CA ALA A 680 0.65 -23.81 -10.95
C ALA A 680 2.13 -23.57 -11.26
N PRO A 681 3.04 -24.43 -10.78
CA PRO A 681 4.48 -24.31 -11.05
C PRO A 681 4.77 -24.63 -12.52
N LEU A 682 4.57 -23.67 -13.40
CA LEU A 682 4.87 -23.78 -14.82
C LEU A 682 6.35 -23.41 -15.05
N LEU A 683 7.13 -24.35 -15.57
CA LEU A 683 8.45 -24.08 -16.13
C LEU A 683 8.31 -23.85 -17.64
N GLU A 684 7.76 -22.71 -18.02
CA GLU A 684 7.58 -22.32 -19.40
C GLU A 684 8.53 -21.17 -19.74
N PRO A 685 9.45 -21.32 -20.71
CA PRO A 685 10.24 -20.20 -21.16
C PRO A 685 9.33 -19.11 -21.72
N GLY A 686 9.36 -17.95 -21.12
CA GLY A 686 8.58 -16.81 -21.56
C GLY A 686 9.47 -15.65 -21.98
N GLY A 687 9.04 -14.93 -22.98
CA GLY A 687 9.66 -13.69 -23.38
C GLY A 687 9.28 -12.54 -22.47
N ARG A 688 9.51 -11.33 -22.93
CA ARG A 688 9.10 -10.10 -22.27
C ARG A 688 7.63 -9.80 -22.56
N ALA A 689 6.84 -9.59 -21.52
CA ALA A 689 5.40 -9.37 -21.64
C ALA A 689 4.90 -8.34 -20.59
N PRO A 690 3.67 -7.81 -20.73
CA PRO A 690 3.03 -7.05 -19.68
C PRO A 690 3.03 -7.83 -18.36
N ILE A 691 3.35 -7.18 -17.24
CA ILE A 691 3.26 -7.84 -15.92
C ILE A 691 1.80 -8.13 -15.54
N ALA A 692 1.57 -9.10 -14.66
CA ALA A 692 0.22 -9.57 -14.28
C ALA A 692 -0.74 -8.48 -13.75
N ALA A 693 -0.24 -7.33 -13.35
CA ALA A 693 -1.04 -6.18 -12.92
C ALA A 693 -0.80 -4.91 -13.77
N ASP A 694 -0.39 -5.08 -15.03
CA ASP A 694 -0.33 -3.97 -15.97
C ASP A 694 -1.73 -3.40 -16.23
N VAL A 695 -1.87 -2.09 -16.04
CA VAL A 695 -3.14 -1.35 -16.20
C VAL A 695 -2.89 -0.14 -17.09
N PRO A 696 -3.05 -0.26 -18.41
CA PRO A 696 -2.78 0.84 -19.35
C PRO A 696 -3.55 2.13 -19.11
N HIS A 697 -4.78 2.03 -18.64
CA HIS A 697 -5.64 3.18 -18.33
C HIS A 697 -6.29 2.99 -16.97
N ARG A 698 -6.17 3.99 -16.10
CA ARG A 698 -6.84 4.03 -14.81
C ARG A 698 -7.31 5.42 -14.47
N LEU A 699 -8.60 5.56 -14.21
CA LEU A 699 -9.21 6.74 -13.59
C LEU A 699 -9.56 6.39 -12.15
N ARG A 700 -9.05 7.16 -11.19
CA ARG A 700 -9.37 7.02 -9.77
C ARG A 700 -9.81 8.36 -9.23
N GLY A 701 -10.96 8.38 -8.56
CA GLY A 701 -11.48 9.56 -7.89
C GLY A 701 -12.04 9.23 -6.53
N TRP A 702 -11.92 10.18 -5.60
CA TRP A 702 -12.60 10.12 -4.31
C TRP A 702 -12.91 11.54 -3.84
N ALA A 703 -13.90 11.65 -2.99
CA ALA A 703 -14.23 12.90 -2.33
C ALA A 703 -14.63 12.66 -0.87
N THR A 704 -14.55 13.70 -0.06
CA THR A 704 -15.21 13.77 1.25
C THR A 704 -15.99 15.05 1.33
N PHE A 705 -17.26 14.98 1.71
CA PHE A 705 -18.13 16.13 1.89
C PHE A 705 -18.58 16.19 3.34
N SER A 706 -18.19 17.26 4.03
CA SER A 706 -18.72 17.61 5.34
C SER A 706 -20.03 18.36 5.16
N LEU A 707 -21.13 17.72 5.54
CA LEU A 707 -22.50 18.23 5.34
C LEU A 707 -23.04 18.82 6.67
N PRO A 708 -24.14 19.63 6.62
CA PRO A 708 -24.82 20.07 7.81
C PRO A 708 -25.22 18.91 8.73
N LEU A 709 -25.51 19.19 10.00
CA LEU A 709 -25.85 18.21 11.03
C LEU A 709 -24.72 17.19 11.35
N ARG A 710 -23.45 17.55 11.11
CA ARG A 710 -22.27 16.72 11.32
C ARG A 710 -22.34 15.40 10.54
N ALA A 711 -22.87 15.41 9.36
CA ALA A 711 -22.86 14.27 8.45
C ALA A 711 -21.66 14.34 7.50
N VAL A 712 -21.12 13.19 7.15
CA VAL A 712 -20.01 13.06 6.18
C VAL A 712 -20.43 12.05 5.12
N VAL A 713 -20.20 12.39 3.84
CA VAL A 713 -20.41 11.48 2.72
C VAL A 713 -19.12 11.44 1.89
N SER A 714 -18.61 10.25 1.68
CA SER A 714 -17.33 10.04 0.98
C SER A 714 -17.51 9.02 -0.16
N PRO A 715 -17.77 9.47 -1.40
CA PRO A 715 -17.78 8.62 -2.58
C PRO A 715 -16.35 8.34 -3.05
N ALA A 716 -16.15 7.16 -3.66
CA ALA A 716 -14.95 6.81 -4.40
C ALA A 716 -15.32 6.05 -5.68
N VAL A 717 -14.58 6.30 -6.76
CA VAL A 717 -14.81 5.68 -8.07
C VAL A 717 -13.48 5.17 -8.62
N GLU A 718 -13.49 3.97 -9.19
CA GLU A 718 -12.40 3.44 -9.99
C GLU A 718 -12.92 2.90 -11.32
N TRP A 719 -12.30 3.35 -12.41
CA TRP A 719 -12.40 2.76 -13.73
C TRP A 719 -11.01 2.41 -14.22
N ARG A 720 -10.82 1.20 -14.74
CA ARG A 720 -9.54 0.79 -15.31
C ARG A 720 -9.69 -0.29 -16.36
N THR A 721 -8.71 -0.40 -17.26
CA THR A 721 -8.54 -1.58 -18.10
C THR A 721 -8.39 -2.83 -17.26
N GLY A 722 -8.90 -3.96 -17.77
CA GLY A 722 -8.75 -5.26 -17.13
C GLY A 722 -7.29 -5.68 -17.01
N PHE A 723 -6.98 -6.50 -16.02
CA PHE A 723 -5.67 -7.11 -15.86
C PHE A 723 -5.36 -8.04 -17.02
N PRO A 724 -4.10 -8.19 -17.43
CA PRO A 724 -3.71 -9.16 -18.44
C PRO A 724 -3.78 -10.59 -17.89
N TYR A 725 -3.91 -11.54 -18.79
CA TYR A 725 -3.74 -12.97 -18.55
C TYR A 725 -3.21 -13.67 -19.81
N SER A 726 -2.63 -14.84 -19.63
CA SER A 726 -2.12 -15.66 -20.71
C SER A 726 -3.16 -16.73 -21.11
N ALA A 727 -3.37 -16.92 -22.41
CA ALA A 727 -4.01 -18.11 -22.91
C ALA A 727 -3.02 -19.29 -22.82
N GLN A 728 -3.51 -20.48 -22.49
CA GLN A 728 -2.72 -21.70 -22.34
C GLN A 728 -3.37 -22.85 -23.10
N ASP A 729 -2.57 -23.82 -23.54
CA ASP A 729 -3.07 -25.09 -24.06
C ASP A 729 -3.33 -26.10 -22.92
N VAL A 730 -3.81 -27.28 -23.28
CA VAL A 730 -4.09 -28.35 -22.31
C VAL A 730 -2.84 -28.82 -21.55
N PHE A 731 -1.65 -28.65 -22.10
CA PHE A 731 -0.38 -28.96 -21.44
C PHE A 731 0.11 -27.84 -20.53
N GLN A 732 -0.63 -26.74 -20.41
CA GLN A 732 -0.26 -25.53 -19.70
C GLN A 732 0.91 -24.77 -20.34
N HIS A 733 1.08 -24.87 -21.65
CA HIS A 733 1.98 -24.01 -22.42
C HIS A 733 1.25 -22.75 -22.89
N TYR A 734 1.98 -21.67 -23.14
CA TYR A 734 1.37 -20.46 -23.69
C TYR A 734 0.81 -20.69 -25.09
N ALA A 735 -0.49 -20.46 -25.25
CA ALA A 735 -1.17 -20.44 -26.54
C ALA A 735 -1.14 -19.02 -27.13
N GLY A 736 0.06 -18.55 -27.50
CA GLY A 736 0.33 -17.20 -27.97
C GLY A 736 1.25 -16.41 -27.02
N GLU A 737 1.31 -15.10 -27.21
CA GLU A 737 2.15 -14.22 -26.38
C GLU A 737 1.66 -14.19 -24.91
N PRO A 738 2.56 -14.31 -23.92
CA PRO A 738 2.22 -14.23 -22.51
C PRO A 738 1.52 -12.90 -22.19
N ASN A 739 0.49 -12.96 -21.30
CA ASN A 739 -0.25 -11.80 -20.83
C ASN A 739 -0.82 -10.90 -21.95
N SER A 740 -1.11 -11.49 -23.13
CA SER A 740 -1.67 -10.77 -24.29
C SER A 740 -3.19 -10.56 -24.20
N GLN A 741 -3.89 -11.41 -23.46
CA GLN A 741 -5.33 -11.32 -23.23
C GLN A 741 -5.63 -10.41 -22.03
N ARG A 742 -6.86 -9.87 -21.96
CA ARG A 742 -7.26 -9.00 -20.84
C ARG A 742 -8.65 -9.34 -20.30
N PHE A 743 -8.79 -9.23 -19.00
CA PHE A 743 -10.10 -9.19 -18.34
C PHE A 743 -10.95 -8.04 -18.87
N PRO A 744 -12.29 -8.12 -18.75
CA PRO A 744 -13.17 -6.99 -18.99
C PRO A 744 -12.76 -5.74 -18.19
N THR A 745 -13.18 -4.61 -18.67
CA THR A 745 -12.98 -3.32 -17.99
C THR A 745 -13.57 -3.38 -16.58
N TYR A 746 -12.77 -2.99 -15.59
CA TYR A 746 -13.20 -2.89 -14.20
C TYR A 746 -13.86 -1.54 -13.92
N PHE A 747 -14.98 -1.56 -13.20
CA PHE A 747 -15.61 -0.35 -12.68
C PHE A 747 -16.18 -0.61 -11.28
N SER A 748 -15.88 0.28 -10.33
CA SER A 748 -16.51 0.28 -8.99
C SER A 748 -16.81 1.70 -8.56
N ALA A 749 -17.99 1.89 -8.00
CA ALA A 749 -18.38 3.09 -7.29
C ALA A 749 -18.76 2.69 -5.86
N ASP A 750 -18.11 3.31 -4.89
CA ASP A 750 -18.20 3.00 -3.47
C ASP A 750 -18.58 4.27 -2.70
N VAL A 751 -19.27 4.15 -1.57
CA VAL A 751 -19.68 5.29 -0.74
C VAL A 751 -19.59 4.94 0.73
N THR A 752 -18.97 5.81 1.52
CA THR A 752 -19.10 5.83 2.98
C THR A 752 -19.98 7.01 3.38
N ALA A 753 -20.96 6.79 4.24
CA ALA A 753 -21.79 7.85 4.80
C ALA A 753 -21.98 7.62 6.30
N PHE A 754 -21.71 8.65 7.12
CA PHE A 754 -21.92 8.57 8.57
C PHE A 754 -22.33 9.93 9.15
N LYS A 755 -22.88 9.90 10.35
CA LYS A 755 -23.25 11.08 11.12
C LYS A 755 -22.69 10.98 12.53
N THR A 756 -22.15 12.10 13.02
CA THR A 756 -21.66 12.22 14.40
C THR A 756 -22.79 12.64 15.33
N PHE A 757 -22.94 11.90 16.40
CA PHE A 757 -23.86 12.15 17.51
C PHE A 757 -23.08 12.43 18.79
N ASP A 758 -23.58 13.32 19.62
CA ASP A 758 -23.11 13.47 21.00
C ASP A 758 -24.00 12.58 21.90
N LEU A 759 -23.42 11.53 22.45
CA LEU A 759 -24.11 10.57 23.29
C LEU A 759 -23.36 10.44 24.63
N PHE A 760 -24.02 10.78 25.76
CA PHE A 760 -23.43 10.72 27.11
C PHE A 760 -22.09 11.46 27.23
N GLY A 761 -21.99 12.65 26.60
CA GLY A 761 -20.75 13.43 26.59
C GLY A 761 -19.61 12.85 25.72
N ARG A 762 -19.90 11.88 24.87
CA ARG A 762 -18.96 11.23 23.96
C ARG A 762 -19.37 11.45 22.51
N LYS A 763 -18.41 11.52 21.60
CA LYS A 763 -18.68 11.60 20.15
C LYS A 763 -18.83 10.19 19.59
N MET A 764 -19.94 9.91 18.94
CA MET A 764 -20.23 8.64 18.29
C MET A 764 -20.55 8.88 16.81
N ASP A 765 -19.79 8.27 15.93
CA ASP A 765 -20.07 8.24 14.50
C ASP A 765 -20.82 6.94 14.18
N LEU A 766 -21.98 7.08 13.51
CA LEU A 766 -22.78 5.96 13.02
C LEU A 766 -23.06 6.13 11.53
N GLY A 767 -22.92 5.06 10.77
CA GLY A 767 -23.10 5.12 9.34
C GLY A 767 -23.04 3.77 8.64
N MET A 768 -22.88 3.85 7.33
CA MET A 768 -22.85 2.70 6.43
C MET A 768 -21.82 2.92 5.32
N GLN A 769 -21.31 1.82 4.81
CA GLN A 769 -20.43 1.77 3.63
C GLN A 769 -21.07 0.87 2.59
N PHE A 770 -21.06 1.32 1.36
CA PHE A 770 -21.56 0.60 0.19
C PHE A 770 -20.41 0.42 -0.79
N PHE A 771 -20.20 -0.81 -1.26
CA PHE A 771 -19.19 -1.12 -2.26
C PHE A 771 -19.85 -1.63 -3.52
N ASN A 772 -19.31 -1.24 -4.69
CA ASN A 772 -19.82 -1.58 -6.00
C ASN A 772 -21.34 -1.30 -6.14
N ILE A 773 -21.78 -0.09 -5.78
CA ILE A 773 -23.20 0.31 -5.77
C ILE A 773 -23.89 0.15 -7.14
N THR A 774 -23.09 0.12 -8.21
CA THR A 774 -23.57 -0.08 -9.58
C THR A 774 -23.80 -1.54 -9.92
N SER A 775 -23.36 -2.46 -9.05
CA SER A 775 -23.38 -3.90 -9.31
C SER A 775 -22.68 -4.29 -10.61
N HIS A 776 -21.66 -3.53 -11.02
CA HIS A 776 -20.89 -3.82 -12.23
C HIS A 776 -20.24 -5.20 -12.13
N PHE A 777 -20.26 -5.95 -13.23
CA PHE A 777 -19.63 -7.26 -13.32
C PHE A 777 -18.12 -7.10 -13.41
N ASN A 778 -17.42 -7.39 -12.30
CA ASN A 778 -15.98 -7.32 -12.17
C ASN A 778 -15.42 -8.73 -11.92
N PRO A 779 -15.23 -9.54 -12.97
CA PRO A 779 -14.80 -10.92 -12.79
C PRO A 779 -13.37 -11.02 -12.25
N ARG A 780 -13.15 -12.07 -11.47
CA ARG A 780 -11.84 -12.41 -10.89
C ARG A 780 -11.21 -13.63 -11.51
N ASP A 781 -12.02 -14.52 -12.07
CA ASP A 781 -11.62 -15.78 -12.69
C ASP A 781 -11.92 -15.76 -14.19
N VAL A 782 -11.06 -16.43 -14.95
CA VAL A 782 -11.24 -16.66 -16.38
C VAL A 782 -10.73 -18.04 -16.74
N ILE A 783 -11.46 -18.79 -17.52
CA ILE A 783 -11.00 -20.04 -18.11
C ILE A 783 -10.05 -19.68 -19.26
N SER A 784 -8.74 -19.87 -19.02
CA SER A 784 -7.67 -19.45 -19.92
C SER A 784 -7.14 -20.55 -20.83
N VAL A 785 -7.60 -21.81 -20.65
CA VAL A 785 -7.17 -22.95 -21.46
C VAL A 785 -7.97 -23.00 -22.75
N VAL A 786 -7.29 -22.88 -23.91
CA VAL A 786 -7.93 -22.80 -25.23
C VAL A 786 -8.70 -24.09 -25.63
N ASP A 787 -8.30 -25.23 -25.07
CA ASP A 787 -8.93 -26.52 -25.28
C ASP A 787 -10.21 -26.74 -24.45
N SER A 788 -10.53 -25.78 -23.54
CA SER A 788 -11.77 -25.83 -22.78
C SER A 788 -12.95 -25.39 -23.63
N PRO A 789 -14.11 -26.08 -23.54
CA PRO A 789 -15.35 -25.63 -24.19
C PRO A 789 -15.85 -24.29 -23.64
N ASN A 790 -15.38 -23.88 -22.43
CA ASN A 790 -15.72 -22.65 -21.76
C ASN A 790 -14.59 -21.59 -21.85
N TYR A 791 -13.69 -21.74 -22.81
CA TYR A 791 -12.58 -20.79 -23.01
C TYR A 791 -13.07 -19.34 -23.06
N GLN A 792 -12.40 -18.45 -22.34
CA GLN A 792 -12.76 -17.04 -22.15
C GLN A 792 -14.05 -16.79 -21.33
N GLU A 793 -14.59 -17.79 -20.65
CA GLU A 793 -15.66 -17.52 -19.69
C GLU A 793 -15.12 -16.83 -18.44
N PHE A 794 -15.70 -15.68 -18.11
CA PHE A 794 -15.35 -14.88 -16.94
C PHE A 794 -16.33 -15.14 -15.80
N ARG A 795 -15.79 -15.42 -14.60
CA ARG A 795 -16.58 -15.83 -13.42
C ARG A 795 -16.17 -15.05 -12.17
N ASN A 796 -16.86 -15.28 -11.04
CA ASN A 796 -16.51 -14.79 -9.70
C ASN A 796 -16.50 -13.26 -9.59
N SER A 797 -17.67 -12.65 -9.78
CA SER A 797 -17.86 -11.21 -9.55
C SER A 797 -18.71 -10.97 -8.31
N PHE A 798 -18.29 -10.02 -7.47
CA PHE A 798 -19.08 -9.56 -6.34
C PHE A 798 -20.03 -8.43 -6.77
N GLY A 799 -21.30 -8.59 -6.38
CA GLY A 799 -22.28 -7.52 -6.49
C GLY A 799 -22.12 -6.44 -5.43
N VAL A 800 -23.20 -5.74 -5.12
CA VAL A 800 -23.24 -4.71 -4.07
C VAL A 800 -22.95 -5.34 -2.70
N THR A 801 -22.01 -4.74 -1.95
CA THR A 801 -21.71 -5.13 -0.57
C THR A 801 -21.99 -3.97 0.37
N LEU A 802 -22.58 -4.27 1.53
CA LEU A 802 -22.95 -3.32 2.58
C LEU A 802 -22.15 -3.60 3.84
N ALA A 803 -21.62 -2.55 4.49
CA ALA A 803 -20.98 -2.65 5.80
C ALA A 803 -21.50 -1.56 6.74
N GLY A 804 -21.68 -1.89 8.03
CA GLY A 804 -21.94 -0.92 9.09
C GLY A 804 -20.67 -0.15 9.47
N TYR A 805 -20.83 1.08 9.92
CA TYR A 805 -19.75 1.93 10.41
C TYR A 805 -20.12 2.46 11.81
N MET A 806 -19.24 2.24 12.80
CA MET A 806 -19.40 2.78 14.15
C MET A 806 -18.03 3.11 14.76
N GLN A 807 -17.92 4.31 15.31
CA GLN A 807 -16.75 4.76 16.05
C GLN A 807 -17.19 5.53 17.28
N VAL A 808 -16.59 5.26 18.44
CA VAL A 808 -16.80 6.00 19.71
C VAL A 808 -15.46 6.52 20.19
N ARG A 809 -15.39 7.79 20.55
CA ARG A 809 -14.17 8.49 21.01
C ARG A 809 -14.43 9.10 22.40
N TRP A 810 -13.45 8.89 23.33
CA TRP A 810 -13.41 9.45 24.68
C TRP A 810 -12.37 10.54 24.80
#